data_9685d2106553cff22196da339a774183
#
_entry.id   9685d2106553cff22196da339a774183
#
_cell.length_a   1.000
_cell.length_b   1.000
_cell.length_c   1.000
_cell.angle_alpha   90.00
_cell.angle_beta   90.00
_cell.angle_gamma   90.00
#
_symmetry.space_group_name_H-M   'P 1'
#
loop_
_entity.id
_entity.type
_entity.pdbx_description
1 polymer ?
#
loop_
_entity_poly.entity_id
_entity_poly.type
_entity_poly.pdbx_seq_one_letter_code
_entity_poly.pdbx_strand_id
1 'polypeptide(L)'
;MGLTIEPPHDHGLTTQEVEQLQKEWGLNHVAAKTIPEWKKILDRYLDWVSLIILISAIISAAVPVNGDQGWTSFVMLILELQFVVWMGYYSDRNAGDAVAELAALSAPMCHCLRNGKWGSLPVKELVPGDIIGLKGGDVIPADSKLIGEGEPLKIDESSLTGECLAVTRHPGQEILAGAVVVSGELDAMVTATGVNSFFGKTMALLAVPPERGHLQQVLNRVSIALALFAVAGCAIILGVLTGHYDNPPGYSIVTVFVIFTSVVPIGMPVVTTTVLAVGAREMAREKAIVTRLSALEEMSGMEVLASDKTGTLTLNQLSLDKEDILNWGTHTKDDVLLYSCLSAKWENNDAIDKAVTNSLGDKKYVAGYKITKFSPFNPVDKKTTAHTITPTGEKLITTKGAPQIIGDMLADPAARQACADYIAERASRGLRSLGVARSDDDGQTWSLVGLISLLDPPRPDSGETIKLAQSMGVAVKMVTGDQFAIAVETCKRLGMGSTIMEGKTVMAGLKGGDEGKPDPVLIQHCDESDGFAGVYPEHKHMIVSALQAKGRLVGMTGDGVNDAPALKKANVGIAVAGATSAAKGAADIILTREGISTIIIAIVRSRKIFRRLEMYIIYRMASSVLILGFFFFAILIFDFEIPTWILVLISMLNDASVIATSYDAVHSSDYPLHWNMTKDLAIAFSIAMVGIVGNVLLVPFVRPDLWFEWPELDTEPALKTPPDNGVSTSGKESALIFLSLSGMVQLNIILTRNPSFWWHFSKKSAPKPSPILLVPVTCFLGGSTFMSVYWNGNIKPDGQRYLFEGAGWHAVLLVWPYVFVFWVIADFFKVAISSVFVKADLIKDELKGHIDGKEKTPGWVKALDWPGETADKISDKIEACFDGMCSCFEKKEKKAKFQRTSVVSEKEGEGQVHVQVEGEKQA
;
A
#
# COMPACT_ATOMS: atom_id res chain seq x y z
N MET A 1 9.79 41.99 6.52
CA MET A 1 10.85 42.80 5.91
C MET A 1 11.08 42.20 4.54
N GLY A 2 10.68 42.92 3.46
CA GLY A 2 10.90 42.43 2.08
C GLY A 2 12.34 42.76 1.71
N LEU A 3 13.20 41.77 1.78
CA LEU A 3 14.49 41.80 1.09
C LEU A 3 14.18 41.71 -0.40
N THR A 4 14.36 42.80 -1.13
CA THR A 4 14.49 42.78 -2.60
C THR A 4 15.77 41.99 -2.90
N ILE A 5 15.61 40.73 -3.22
CA ILE A 5 16.70 39.90 -3.75
C ILE A 5 16.98 40.45 -5.13
N GLU A 6 18.10 41.17 -5.29
CA GLU A 6 18.55 41.58 -6.63
C GLU A 6 18.76 40.31 -7.49
N PRO A 7 18.42 40.37 -8.79
CA PRO A 7 18.63 39.24 -9.66
C PRO A 7 20.09 38.84 -9.62
N PRO A 8 20.39 37.54 -9.34
CA PRO A 8 21.77 37.07 -9.29
C PRO A 8 22.44 37.31 -10.66
N HIS A 9 23.72 37.61 -10.62
CA HIS A 9 24.57 37.69 -11.81
C HIS A 9 24.41 36.46 -12.69
N ASP A 10 24.72 36.55 -13.97
CA ASP A 10 24.61 35.47 -15.00
C ASP A 10 25.25 34.13 -14.62
N HIS A 11 25.84 34.00 -13.43
CA HIS A 11 26.56 32.83 -12.91
C HIS A 11 25.81 32.07 -11.81
N GLY A 12 24.59 32.48 -11.39
CA GLY A 12 23.88 31.90 -10.26
C GLY A 12 24.61 32.11 -8.91
N LEU A 13 24.08 31.58 -7.82
CA LEU A 13 24.64 31.73 -6.48
C LEU A 13 25.97 30.95 -6.31
N THR A 14 26.88 31.52 -5.52
CA THR A 14 28.12 30.82 -5.10
C THR A 14 27.83 29.88 -3.92
N THR A 15 28.73 28.91 -3.71
CA THR A 15 28.59 27.93 -2.59
C THR A 15 28.53 28.61 -1.23
N GLN A 16 29.28 29.71 -1.02
CA GLN A 16 29.29 30.46 0.24
C GLN A 16 27.98 31.19 0.50
N GLU A 17 27.38 31.81 -0.53
CA GLU A 17 26.07 32.44 -0.44
C GLU A 17 24.97 31.44 -0.15
N VAL A 18 25.02 30.26 -0.78
CA VAL A 18 24.08 29.16 -0.52
C VAL A 18 24.14 28.69 0.94
N GLU A 19 25.34 28.49 1.49
CA GLU A 19 25.50 28.09 2.89
C GLU A 19 24.96 29.14 3.88
N GLN A 20 25.14 30.40 3.55
CA GLN A 20 24.60 31.50 4.35
C GLN A 20 23.09 31.56 4.29
N LEU A 21 22.51 31.46 3.08
CA LEU A 21 21.04 31.46 2.87
C LEU A 21 20.38 30.22 3.47
N GLN A 22 21.02 29.05 3.43
CA GLN A 22 20.53 27.86 4.10
C GLN A 22 20.48 27.99 5.63
N LYS A 23 21.40 28.72 6.23
CA LYS A 23 21.37 29.01 7.68
C LYS A 23 20.22 29.97 8.04
N GLU A 24 19.91 30.88 7.14
CA GLU A 24 18.89 31.93 7.37
C GLU A 24 17.47 31.39 7.07
N TRP A 25 17.29 30.73 5.92
CA TRP A 25 15.97 30.29 5.42
C TRP A 25 15.67 28.81 5.74
N GLY A 26 16.67 28.03 6.13
CA GLY A 26 16.53 26.59 6.30
C GLY A 26 16.50 25.81 4.97
N LEU A 27 16.16 24.54 5.06
CA LEU A 27 16.01 23.68 3.88
C LEU A 27 14.64 23.90 3.23
N ASN A 28 14.56 23.75 1.91
CA ASN A 28 13.28 23.74 1.16
C ASN A 28 12.48 22.48 1.47
N HIS A 29 11.98 22.40 2.68
CA HIS A 29 11.20 21.29 3.19
C HIS A 29 10.11 21.82 4.12
N VAL A 30 8.87 21.48 3.84
CA VAL A 30 7.78 21.68 4.78
C VAL A 30 7.89 20.56 5.80
N ALA A 31 8.62 20.80 6.88
CA ALA A 31 8.73 19.83 7.96
C ALA A 31 7.31 19.57 8.52
N ALA A 32 6.79 18.37 8.35
CA ALA A 32 5.68 17.92 9.16
C ALA A 32 6.07 18.18 10.62
N LYS A 33 5.18 18.79 11.42
CA LYS A 33 5.44 19.05 12.85
C LYS A 33 5.99 17.76 13.47
N THR A 34 7.30 17.72 13.69
CA THR A 34 7.93 16.57 14.34
C THR A 34 7.40 16.51 15.75
N ILE A 35 6.59 15.51 16.01
CA ILE A 35 6.10 15.23 17.36
C ILE A 35 7.34 14.87 18.19
N PRO A 36 7.60 15.59 19.31
CA PRO A 36 8.73 15.28 20.17
C PRO A 36 8.72 13.81 20.60
N GLU A 37 9.87 13.17 20.71
CA GLU A 37 9.97 11.73 21.01
C GLU A 37 9.26 11.35 22.33
N TRP A 38 9.40 12.17 23.35
CA TRP A 38 8.68 11.95 24.63
C TRP A 38 7.16 11.93 24.44
N LYS A 39 6.60 12.74 23.50
CA LYS A 39 5.17 12.78 23.25
C LYS A 39 4.72 11.52 22.50
N LYS A 40 5.52 11.01 21.58
CA LYS A 40 5.24 9.73 20.91
C LYS A 40 5.17 8.57 21.91
N ILE A 41 6.06 8.56 22.89
CA ILE A 41 6.05 7.58 23.98
C ILE A 41 4.82 7.78 24.86
N LEU A 42 4.50 9.02 25.23
CA LEU A 42 3.32 9.34 26.05
C LEU A 42 2.03 8.93 25.35
N ASP A 43 1.89 9.21 24.04
CA ASP A 43 0.72 8.82 23.26
C ASP A 43 0.52 7.30 23.26
N ARG A 44 1.62 6.51 23.35
CA ARG A 44 1.55 5.05 23.52
C ARG A 44 1.06 4.62 24.89
N TYR A 45 1.40 5.33 25.96
CA TYR A 45 0.83 5.07 27.29
C TYR A 45 -0.65 5.45 27.36
N LEU A 46 -1.07 6.45 26.58
CA LEU A 46 -2.46 6.92 26.53
C LEU A 46 -3.33 6.15 25.50
N ASP A 47 -2.76 5.19 24.79
CA ASP A 47 -3.54 4.29 23.95
C ASP A 47 -4.52 3.47 24.79
N TRP A 48 -5.72 3.22 24.25
CA TRP A 48 -6.82 2.57 24.98
C TRP A 48 -6.42 1.21 25.57
N VAL A 49 -5.57 0.46 24.88
CA VAL A 49 -5.06 -0.84 25.34
C VAL A 49 -4.11 -0.68 26.52
N SER A 50 -3.15 0.23 26.40
CA SER A 50 -2.21 0.56 27.48
C SER A 50 -2.92 1.06 28.74
N LEU A 51 -3.98 1.85 28.55
CA LEU A 51 -4.82 2.30 29.67
C LEU A 51 -5.55 1.16 30.35
N ILE A 52 -6.04 0.15 29.62
CA ILE A 52 -6.66 -1.02 30.21
C ILE A 52 -5.65 -1.80 31.05
N ILE A 53 -4.43 -2.05 30.56
CA ILE A 53 -3.38 -2.72 31.33
C ILE A 53 -3.05 -1.92 32.59
N LEU A 54 -2.92 -0.61 32.47
CA LEU A 54 -2.63 0.28 33.61
C LEU A 54 -3.75 0.24 34.66
N ILE A 55 -5.01 0.29 34.21
CA ILE A 55 -6.18 0.16 35.09
C ILE A 55 -6.18 -1.19 35.78
N SER A 56 -5.93 -2.28 35.03
CA SER A 56 -5.84 -3.64 35.57
C SER A 56 -4.71 -3.77 36.60
N ALA A 57 -3.56 -3.14 36.36
CA ALA A 57 -2.44 -3.09 37.30
C ALA A 57 -2.81 -2.34 38.58
N ILE A 58 -3.44 -1.17 38.45
CA ILE A 58 -3.87 -0.37 39.64
C ILE A 58 -4.90 -1.14 40.46
N ILE A 59 -5.89 -1.79 39.80
CA ILE A 59 -6.89 -2.61 40.50
C ILE A 59 -6.21 -3.77 41.23
N SER A 60 -5.26 -4.45 40.58
CA SER A 60 -4.50 -5.57 41.15
C SER A 60 -3.69 -5.14 42.38
N ALA A 61 -3.14 -3.93 42.42
CA ALA A 61 -2.42 -3.42 43.56
C ALA A 61 -3.33 -2.88 44.69
N ALA A 62 -4.49 -2.29 44.32
CA ALA A 62 -5.40 -1.63 45.26
C ALA A 62 -6.33 -2.62 46.00
N VAL A 63 -6.66 -3.73 45.37
CA VAL A 63 -7.60 -4.71 45.95
C VAL A 63 -6.82 -5.66 46.85
N PRO A 64 -7.18 -5.76 48.14
CA PRO A 64 -6.55 -6.70 49.05
C PRO A 64 -6.96 -8.13 48.63
N VAL A 65 -6.05 -8.82 47.94
CA VAL A 65 -6.16 -10.24 47.65
C VAL A 65 -5.35 -10.97 48.75
N ASN A 66 -5.94 -11.97 49.36
CA ASN A 66 -5.24 -12.73 50.40
C ASN A 66 -3.98 -13.38 49.80
N GLY A 67 -2.81 -12.96 50.32
CA GLY A 67 -1.49 -13.37 49.82
C GLY A 67 -0.86 -12.40 48.82
N ASP A 68 0.40 -12.70 48.38
CA ASP A 68 1.21 -11.84 47.53
C ASP A 68 0.77 -11.75 46.03
N GLN A 69 -0.37 -12.35 45.68
CA GLN A 69 -0.84 -12.43 44.29
C GLN A 69 -1.15 -11.08 43.66
N GLY A 70 -1.67 -10.12 44.40
CA GLY A 70 -1.98 -8.79 43.92
C GLY A 70 -0.72 -8.03 43.48
N TRP A 71 0.35 -8.08 44.29
CA TRP A 71 1.61 -7.46 43.98
C TRP A 71 2.37 -8.13 42.84
N THR A 72 2.37 -9.46 42.76
CA THR A 72 3.01 -10.17 41.64
C THR A 72 2.31 -9.89 40.33
N SER A 73 0.98 -9.87 40.30
CA SER A 73 0.18 -9.51 39.13
C SER A 73 0.40 -8.05 38.72
N PHE A 74 0.46 -7.13 39.69
CA PHE A 74 0.77 -5.71 39.45
C PHE A 74 2.14 -5.57 38.76
N VAL A 75 3.18 -6.18 39.33
CA VAL A 75 4.53 -6.11 38.74
C VAL A 75 4.55 -6.67 37.34
N MET A 76 3.92 -7.81 37.09
CA MET A 76 3.87 -8.43 35.76
C MET A 76 3.09 -7.59 34.76
N LEU A 77 1.96 -7.00 35.14
CA LEU A 77 1.19 -6.11 34.28
C LEU A 77 1.97 -4.82 33.96
N ILE A 78 2.73 -4.28 34.91
CA ILE A 78 3.62 -3.13 34.65
C ILE A 78 4.75 -3.54 33.69
N LEU A 79 5.34 -4.71 33.83
CA LEU A 79 6.35 -5.23 32.91
C LEU A 79 5.77 -5.43 31.51
N GLU A 80 4.57 -5.98 31.39
CA GLU A 80 3.84 -6.11 30.13
C GLU A 80 3.57 -4.74 29.49
N LEU A 81 3.08 -3.76 30.27
CA LEU A 81 2.87 -2.40 29.82
C LEU A 81 4.17 -1.78 29.26
N GLN A 82 5.27 -1.89 30.00
CA GLN A 82 6.57 -1.41 29.54
C GLN A 82 7.00 -2.11 28.25
N PHE A 83 6.89 -3.43 28.22
CA PHE A 83 7.24 -4.22 27.03
C PHE A 83 6.45 -3.77 25.80
N VAL A 84 5.14 -3.63 25.94
CA VAL A 84 4.25 -3.21 24.83
C VAL A 84 4.55 -1.81 24.36
N VAL A 85 4.70 -0.83 25.27
CA VAL A 85 4.99 0.57 24.93
C VAL A 85 6.33 0.69 24.23
N TRP A 86 7.40 0.10 24.77
CA TRP A 86 8.72 0.18 24.16
C TRP A 86 8.82 -0.57 22.84
N MET A 87 8.22 -1.75 22.76
CA MET A 87 8.15 -2.53 21.55
C MET A 87 7.41 -1.78 20.44
N GLY A 88 6.26 -1.17 20.79
CA GLY A 88 5.50 -0.33 19.87
C GLY A 88 6.29 0.88 19.40
N TYR A 89 6.95 1.59 20.30
CA TYR A 89 7.80 2.72 19.98
C TYR A 89 8.95 2.35 19.03
N TYR A 90 9.67 1.25 19.32
CA TYR A 90 10.77 0.77 18.46
C TYR A 90 10.28 0.32 17.08
N SER A 91 9.13 -0.35 17.03
CA SER A 91 8.54 -0.79 15.75
C SER A 91 8.18 0.40 14.87
N ASP A 92 7.48 1.40 15.44
CA ASP A 92 7.09 2.60 14.69
C ASP A 92 8.31 3.41 14.24
N ARG A 93 9.31 3.52 15.10
CA ARG A 93 10.57 4.19 14.75
C ARG A 93 11.28 3.48 13.61
N ASN A 94 11.46 2.17 13.69
CA ASN A 94 12.08 1.39 12.62
C ASN A 94 11.30 1.44 11.31
N ALA A 95 9.96 1.44 11.38
CA ALA A 95 9.11 1.60 10.21
C ALA A 95 9.23 3.01 9.63
N GLY A 96 9.22 4.04 10.46
CA GLY A 96 9.42 5.43 10.06
C GLY A 96 10.79 5.68 9.44
N ASP A 97 11.85 5.17 10.07
CA ASP A 97 13.22 5.28 9.56
C ASP A 97 13.38 4.56 8.21
N ALA A 98 12.77 3.37 8.04
CA ALA A 98 12.78 2.65 6.78
C ALA A 98 12.07 3.43 5.66
N VAL A 99 10.90 4.01 5.94
CA VAL A 99 10.17 4.84 4.97
C VAL A 99 10.96 6.11 4.65
N ALA A 100 11.56 6.77 5.64
CA ALA A 100 12.36 7.97 5.44
C ALA A 100 13.62 7.69 4.59
N GLU A 101 14.31 6.56 4.84
CA GLU A 101 15.46 6.11 4.03
C GLU A 101 15.04 5.87 2.57
N LEU A 102 13.88 5.22 2.36
CA LEU A 102 13.34 4.95 1.03
C LEU A 102 12.90 6.25 0.32
N ALA A 103 12.26 7.16 1.04
CA ALA A 103 11.87 8.47 0.52
C ALA A 103 13.09 9.31 0.12
N ALA A 104 14.20 9.21 0.86
CA ALA A 104 15.43 9.89 0.50
C ALA A 104 16.05 9.37 -0.81
N LEU A 105 15.90 8.08 -1.13
CA LEU A 105 16.35 7.51 -2.40
C LEU A 105 15.53 7.99 -3.61
N SER A 106 14.31 8.45 -3.39
CA SER A 106 13.40 8.98 -4.42
C SER A 106 13.22 10.49 -4.35
N ALA A 107 14.11 11.20 -3.61
CA ALA A 107 14.03 12.64 -3.45
C ALA A 107 13.96 13.34 -4.81
N PRO A 108 13.03 14.28 -5.01
CA PRO A 108 12.92 15.02 -6.26
C PRO A 108 14.19 15.85 -6.48
N MET A 109 14.65 15.83 -7.74
CA MET A 109 15.81 16.59 -8.18
C MET A 109 15.36 17.75 -9.06
N CYS A 110 16.06 18.85 -9.02
CA CYS A 110 15.85 19.97 -9.92
C CYS A 110 17.14 20.37 -10.64
N HIS A 111 16.97 21.00 -11.79
CA HIS A 111 18.09 21.56 -12.57
C HIS A 111 18.34 22.99 -12.11
N CYS A 112 19.51 23.28 -11.61
CA CYS A 112 19.83 24.56 -10.99
C CYS A 112 21.19 25.08 -11.44
N LEU A 113 21.28 26.40 -11.63
CA LEU A 113 22.50 27.09 -11.98
C LEU A 113 23.21 27.62 -10.72
N ARG A 114 24.37 27.04 -10.41
CA ARG A 114 25.23 27.51 -9.33
C ARG A 114 26.69 27.56 -9.79
N ASN A 115 27.43 28.54 -9.32
CA ASN A 115 28.85 28.74 -9.70
C ASN A 115 29.07 28.77 -11.24
N GLY A 116 28.15 29.30 -11.99
CA GLY A 116 28.20 29.37 -13.46
C GLY A 116 28.03 28.04 -14.19
N LYS A 117 27.55 26.99 -13.50
CA LYS A 117 27.33 25.67 -14.10
C LYS A 117 25.93 25.15 -13.76
N TRP A 118 25.28 24.62 -14.78
CA TRP A 118 24.03 23.89 -14.62
C TRP A 118 24.31 22.50 -14.02
N GLY A 119 23.62 22.17 -12.97
CA GLY A 119 23.73 20.87 -12.30
C GLY A 119 22.39 20.39 -11.75
N SER A 120 22.28 19.09 -11.50
CA SER A 120 21.12 18.51 -10.83
C SER A 120 21.37 18.46 -9.33
N LEU A 121 20.45 19.01 -8.53
CA LEU A 121 20.53 18.99 -7.08
C LEU A 121 19.19 18.61 -6.45
N PRO A 122 19.19 18.06 -5.20
CA PRO A 122 17.98 17.76 -4.49
C PRO A 122 17.15 19.00 -4.22
N VAL A 123 15.83 18.94 -4.51
CA VAL A 123 14.90 20.08 -4.29
C VAL A 123 14.96 20.64 -2.87
N LYS A 124 15.24 19.77 -1.88
CA LYS A 124 15.38 20.18 -0.46
C LYS A 124 16.51 21.19 -0.20
N GLU A 125 17.51 21.27 -1.11
CA GLU A 125 18.69 22.10 -0.94
C GLU A 125 18.56 23.47 -1.61
N LEU A 126 17.42 23.74 -2.26
CA LEU A 126 17.12 25.04 -2.87
C LEU A 126 17.02 26.13 -1.82
N VAL A 127 17.53 27.30 -2.18
CA VAL A 127 17.43 28.55 -1.40
C VAL A 127 16.84 29.68 -2.24
N PRO A 128 16.24 30.69 -1.63
CA PRO A 128 15.83 31.89 -2.37
C PRO A 128 17.00 32.53 -3.10
N GLY A 129 16.79 32.89 -4.36
CA GLY A 129 17.83 33.38 -5.26
C GLY A 129 18.45 32.36 -6.20
N ASP A 130 18.24 31.06 -6.00
CA ASP A 130 18.64 30.02 -6.94
C ASP A 130 17.93 30.21 -8.30
N ILE A 131 18.66 29.96 -9.40
CA ILE A 131 18.07 29.91 -10.74
C ILE A 131 17.82 28.45 -11.11
N ILE A 132 16.58 28.12 -11.42
CA ILE A 132 16.13 26.79 -11.81
C ILE A 132 15.63 26.76 -13.24
N GLY A 133 15.98 25.71 -14.00
CA GLY A 133 15.42 25.45 -15.33
C GLY A 133 14.17 24.59 -15.21
N LEU A 134 13.06 25.08 -15.75
CA LEU A 134 11.76 24.40 -15.75
C LEU A 134 11.37 23.99 -17.16
N LYS A 135 10.89 22.77 -17.31
CA LYS A 135 10.38 22.20 -18.58
C LYS A 135 9.08 21.46 -18.37
N GLY A 136 8.37 21.21 -19.48
CA GLY A 136 7.15 20.39 -19.45
C GLY A 136 7.38 19.07 -18.73
N GLY A 137 6.57 18.80 -17.72
CA GLY A 137 6.67 17.61 -16.87
C GLY A 137 7.28 17.83 -15.50
N ASP A 138 7.88 18.98 -15.24
CA ASP A 138 8.46 19.29 -13.95
C ASP A 138 7.40 19.80 -12.96
N VAL A 139 7.52 19.39 -11.70
CA VAL A 139 6.82 20.02 -10.57
C VAL A 139 7.65 21.22 -10.14
N ILE A 140 7.03 22.37 -10.00
CA ILE A 140 7.69 23.59 -9.53
C ILE A 140 8.17 23.36 -8.09
N PRO A 141 9.49 23.38 -7.86
CA PRO A 141 10.07 22.91 -6.60
C PRO A 141 9.99 23.91 -5.44
N ALA A 142 9.80 25.20 -5.77
CA ALA A 142 9.71 26.30 -4.81
C ALA A 142 8.95 27.46 -5.46
N ASP A 143 8.39 28.38 -4.68
CA ASP A 143 7.80 29.59 -5.25
C ASP A 143 8.89 30.35 -5.99
N SER A 144 8.62 30.70 -7.24
CA SER A 144 9.63 31.23 -8.14
C SER A 144 9.04 32.32 -9.06
N LYS A 145 9.91 33.13 -9.61
CA LYS A 145 9.57 34.13 -10.61
C LYS A 145 10.21 33.76 -11.94
N LEU A 146 9.42 33.70 -13.01
CA LEU A 146 9.92 33.40 -14.34
C LEU A 146 10.89 34.48 -14.81
N ILE A 147 12.05 34.11 -15.36
CA ILE A 147 13.10 34.95 -15.84
C ILE A 147 13.47 34.60 -17.29
N GLY A 148 14.12 35.48 -17.99
CA GLY A 148 14.58 35.30 -19.37
C GLY A 148 13.55 35.73 -20.43
N GLU A 149 13.91 35.55 -21.70
CA GLU A 149 13.05 35.78 -22.87
C GLU A 149 12.67 34.43 -23.47
N GLY A 150 11.39 34.13 -23.59
CA GLY A 150 10.91 32.86 -24.16
C GLY A 150 9.39 32.81 -24.31
N GLU A 151 8.89 31.70 -24.81
CA GLU A 151 7.44 31.45 -24.87
C GLU A 151 6.88 31.20 -23.45
N PRO A 152 5.62 31.67 -23.22
CA PRO A 152 5.01 31.51 -21.89
C PRO A 152 4.83 30.04 -21.51
N LEU A 153 4.96 29.74 -20.21
CA LEU A 153 4.68 28.41 -19.64
C LEU A 153 3.18 28.21 -19.47
N LYS A 154 2.69 27.02 -19.79
CA LYS A 154 1.38 26.55 -19.33
C LYS A 154 1.56 25.71 -18.07
N ILE A 155 0.92 26.14 -16.99
CA ILE A 155 1.08 25.57 -15.65
C ILE A 155 -0.28 25.08 -15.17
N ASP A 156 -0.33 23.84 -14.71
CA ASP A 156 -1.47 23.26 -14.01
C ASP A 156 -1.35 23.57 -12.51
N GLU A 157 -2.23 24.45 -12.04
CA GLU A 157 -2.32 24.85 -10.64
C GLU A 157 -3.46 24.12 -9.89
N SER A 158 -4.07 23.09 -10.49
CA SER A 158 -5.24 22.38 -9.94
C SER A 158 -4.99 21.80 -8.55
N SER A 159 -3.76 21.38 -8.28
CA SER A 159 -3.34 20.88 -6.96
C SER A 159 -3.35 21.95 -5.86
N LEU A 160 -3.32 23.24 -6.24
CA LEU A 160 -3.26 24.38 -5.33
C LEU A 160 -4.59 25.14 -5.26
N THR A 161 -5.22 25.34 -6.40
CA THR A 161 -6.42 26.19 -6.55
C THR A 161 -7.72 25.37 -6.68
N GLY A 162 -7.61 24.10 -7.06
CA GLY A 162 -8.74 23.24 -7.40
C GLY A 162 -9.31 23.48 -8.81
N GLU A 163 -8.79 24.45 -9.57
CA GLU A 163 -9.24 24.73 -10.93
C GLU A 163 -8.50 23.85 -11.95
N CYS A 164 -9.23 23.10 -12.75
CA CYS A 164 -8.67 22.12 -13.70
C CYS A 164 -8.09 22.72 -15.00
N LEU A 165 -8.15 24.03 -15.20
CA LEU A 165 -7.63 24.67 -16.41
C LEU A 165 -6.20 25.14 -16.22
N ALA A 166 -5.29 24.69 -17.10
CA ALA A 166 -3.91 25.15 -17.09
C ALA A 166 -3.82 26.66 -17.37
N VAL A 167 -3.10 27.39 -16.53
CA VAL A 167 -2.90 28.82 -16.59
C VAL A 167 -1.64 29.14 -17.40
N THR A 168 -1.71 30.12 -18.29
CA THR A 168 -0.54 30.60 -19.04
C THR A 168 0.19 31.64 -18.21
N ARG A 169 1.48 31.43 -17.95
CA ARG A 169 2.36 32.35 -17.22
C ARG A 169 3.45 32.92 -18.15
N HIS A 170 3.61 34.22 -18.13
CA HIS A 170 4.59 34.94 -18.92
C HIS A 170 5.88 35.21 -18.15
N PRO A 171 7.04 35.44 -18.82
CA PRO A 171 8.23 35.91 -18.16
C PRO A 171 7.96 37.10 -17.23
N GLY A 172 8.56 37.13 -16.05
CA GLY A 172 8.33 38.13 -15.02
C GLY A 172 7.19 37.85 -14.05
N GLN A 173 6.34 36.87 -14.31
CA GLN A 173 5.26 36.45 -13.41
C GLN A 173 5.73 35.43 -12.35
N GLU A 174 5.03 35.42 -11.23
CA GLU A 174 5.26 34.43 -10.15
C GLU A 174 4.56 33.11 -10.47
N ILE A 175 5.21 32.03 -10.05
CA ILE A 175 4.74 30.66 -10.13
C ILE A 175 4.88 30.00 -8.77
N LEU A 176 3.94 29.12 -8.41
CA LEU A 176 3.81 28.56 -7.07
C LEU A 176 4.38 27.15 -6.98
N ALA A 177 5.03 26.85 -5.86
CA ALA A 177 5.51 25.50 -5.53
C ALA A 177 4.38 24.47 -5.54
N GLY A 178 4.64 23.30 -6.12
CA GLY A 178 3.68 22.20 -6.19
C GLY A 178 2.77 22.20 -7.43
N ALA A 179 2.74 23.29 -8.21
CA ALA A 179 2.11 23.31 -9.52
C ALA A 179 2.95 22.55 -10.56
N VAL A 180 2.34 22.08 -11.64
CA VAL A 180 3.00 21.26 -12.65
C VAL A 180 3.11 22.03 -13.98
N VAL A 181 4.30 22.04 -14.57
CA VAL A 181 4.51 22.59 -15.90
C VAL A 181 3.94 21.66 -16.96
N VAL A 182 2.87 22.04 -17.63
CA VAL A 182 2.22 21.26 -18.69
C VAL A 182 2.99 21.36 -20.00
N SER A 183 3.39 22.57 -20.40
CA SER A 183 4.16 22.82 -21.63
C SER A 183 4.96 24.10 -21.55
N GLY A 184 6.05 24.15 -22.34
CA GLY A 184 7.00 25.25 -22.38
C GLY A 184 8.30 24.91 -21.64
N GLU A 185 9.30 25.79 -21.77
CA GLU A 185 10.62 25.71 -21.14
C GLU A 185 11.11 27.13 -20.84
N LEU A 186 11.33 27.44 -19.57
CA LEU A 186 11.84 28.74 -19.11
C LEU A 186 12.63 28.56 -17.81
N ASP A 187 13.54 29.51 -17.57
CA ASP A 187 14.25 29.61 -16.32
C ASP A 187 13.42 30.42 -15.30
N ALA A 188 13.57 30.10 -14.04
CA ALA A 188 12.90 30.77 -12.94
C ALA A 188 13.86 31.02 -11.76
N MET A 189 13.70 32.15 -11.10
CA MET A 189 14.43 32.48 -9.87
C MET A 189 13.57 32.15 -8.66
N VAL A 190 14.09 31.36 -7.74
CA VAL A 190 13.42 30.97 -6.50
C VAL A 190 13.21 32.18 -5.60
N THR A 191 11.98 32.43 -5.18
CA THR A 191 11.60 33.58 -4.32
C THR A 191 11.32 33.20 -2.89
N ALA A 192 10.72 32.00 -2.65
CA ALA A 192 10.45 31.48 -1.31
C ALA A 192 10.53 29.95 -1.27
N THR A 193 11.00 29.42 -0.12
CA THR A 193 11.24 28.00 0.09
C THR A 193 10.57 27.48 1.35
N GLY A 194 10.29 26.18 1.42
CA GLY A 194 9.82 25.46 2.61
C GLY A 194 8.54 26.05 3.21
N VAL A 195 8.55 26.31 4.49
CA VAL A 195 7.39 26.87 5.24
C VAL A 195 7.00 28.28 4.82
N ASN A 196 7.89 29.00 4.16
CA ASN A 196 7.64 30.34 3.68
C ASN A 196 6.98 30.36 2.29
N SER A 197 6.97 29.24 1.54
CA SER A 197 6.27 29.13 0.27
C SER A 197 4.76 29.15 0.47
N PHE A 198 4.01 29.46 -0.59
CA PHE A 198 2.54 29.43 -0.61
C PHE A 198 2.03 28.04 -0.19
N PHE A 199 2.60 26.98 -0.79
CA PHE A 199 2.28 25.60 -0.46
C PHE A 199 2.59 25.27 0.99
N GLY A 200 3.76 25.72 1.50
CA GLY A 200 4.15 25.50 2.90
C GLY A 200 3.21 26.16 3.90
N LYS A 201 2.77 27.36 3.64
CA LYS A 201 1.78 28.08 4.47
C LYS A 201 0.42 27.37 4.44
N THR A 202 -0.02 26.92 3.28
CA THR A 202 -1.31 26.21 3.12
C THR A 202 -1.28 24.85 3.82
N MET A 203 -0.21 24.07 3.68
CA MET A 203 -0.05 22.76 4.35
C MET A 203 0.06 22.89 5.87
N ALA A 204 0.64 23.96 6.37
CA ALA A 204 0.68 24.21 7.81
C ALA A 204 -0.72 24.45 8.41
N LEU A 205 -1.68 24.94 7.62
CA LEU A 205 -3.08 25.16 8.00
C LEU A 205 -3.94 23.89 7.82
N LEU A 206 -3.57 23.01 6.85
CA LEU A 206 -4.33 21.83 6.46
C LEU A 206 -3.68 20.53 7.01
N ALA A 207 -3.33 20.47 8.28
CA ALA A 207 -2.86 19.24 8.91
C ALA A 207 -4.00 18.19 8.97
N VAL A 208 -4.37 17.63 7.82
CA VAL A 208 -5.30 16.50 7.74
C VAL A 208 -4.54 15.22 8.07
N PRO A 209 -4.97 14.42 9.08
CA PRO A 209 -4.35 13.12 9.33
C PRO A 209 -4.49 12.24 8.09
N PRO A 210 -3.47 11.43 7.75
CA PRO A 210 -3.55 10.51 6.62
C PRO A 210 -4.71 9.53 6.80
N GLU A 211 -5.43 9.24 5.72
CA GLU A 211 -6.51 8.25 5.74
C GLU A 211 -5.98 6.87 6.15
N ARG A 212 -6.74 6.19 7.02
CA ARG A 212 -6.39 4.84 7.49
C ARG A 212 -6.53 3.85 6.32
N GLY A 213 -5.48 3.09 6.03
CA GLY A 213 -5.50 2.04 5.01
C GLY A 213 -6.53 0.95 5.31
N HIS A 214 -6.93 0.20 4.28
CA HIS A 214 -7.93 -0.88 4.37
C HIS A 214 -7.52 -1.94 5.41
N LEU A 215 -6.26 -2.40 5.40
CA LEU A 215 -5.72 -3.33 6.39
C LEU A 215 -5.96 -2.84 7.84
N GLN A 216 -5.71 -1.57 8.10
CA GLN A 216 -5.88 -0.99 9.43
C GLN A 216 -7.35 -1.02 9.89
N GLN A 217 -8.29 -0.86 8.94
CA GLN A 217 -9.72 -1.00 9.21
C GLN A 217 -10.10 -2.46 9.52
N VAL A 218 -9.58 -3.43 8.75
CA VAL A 218 -9.78 -4.87 9.00
C VAL A 218 -9.26 -5.27 10.38
N LEU A 219 -8.02 -4.88 10.70
CA LEU A 219 -7.40 -5.17 12.01
C LEU A 219 -8.20 -4.57 13.17
N ASN A 220 -8.69 -3.35 13.00
CA ASN A 220 -9.52 -2.70 14.01
C ASN A 220 -10.84 -3.44 14.22
N ARG A 221 -11.49 -3.91 13.16
CA ARG A 221 -12.72 -4.73 13.25
C ARG A 221 -12.46 -6.03 14.01
N VAL A 222 -11.36 -6.73 13.68
CA VAL A 222 -10.96 -7.97 14.38
C VAL A 222 -10.70 -7.71 15.86
N SER A 223 -9.95 -6.66 16.18
CA SER A 223 -9.64 -6.29 17.57
C SER A 223 -10.90 -5.95 18.38
N ILE A 224 -11.83 -5.20 17.80
CA ILE A 224 -13.12 -4.87 18.43
C ILE A 224 -13.96 -6.13 18.64
N ALA A 225 -14.03 -7.03 17.66
CA ALA A 225 -14.78 -8.26 17.78
C ALA A 225 -14.23 -9.17 18.89
N LEU A 226 -12.89 -9.32 18.97
CA LEU A 226 -12.24 -10.08 20.05
C LEU A 226 -12.43 -9.41 21.41
N ALA A 227 -12.37 -8.10 21.49
CA ALA A 227 -12.63 -7.36 22.74
C ALA A 227 -14.07 -7.55 23.22
N LEU A 228 -15.07 -7.49 22.32
CA LEU A 228 -16.47 -7.76 22.68
C LEU A 228 -16.68 -9.20 23.14
N PHE A 229 -16.05 -10.16 22.45
CA PHE A 229 -16.06 -11.56 22.85
C PHE A 229 -15.43 -11.76 24.22
N ALA A 230 -14.29 -11.11 24.49
CA ALA A 230 -13.61 -11.14 25.76
C ALA A 230 -14.48 -10.53 26.88
N VAL A 231 -15.13 -9.38 26.65
CA VAL A 231 -16.04 -8.75 27.64
C VAL A 231 -17.19 -9.67 27.98
N ALA A 232 -17.83 -10.31 26.98
CA ALA A 232 -18.94 -11.23 27.23
C ALA A 232 -18.50 -12.44 28.06
N GLY A 233 -17.37 -13.08 27.69
CA GLY A 233 -16.82 -14.20 28.44
C GLY A 233 -16.41 -13.83 29.86
N CYS A 234 -15.73 -12.71 30.03
CA CYS A 234 -15.31 -12.19 31.32
C CYS A 234 -16.49 -11.82 32.24
N ALA A 235 -17.58 -11.30 31.70
CA ALA A 235 -18.79 -10.99 32.48
C ALA A 235 -19.43 -12.28 33.04
N ILE A 236 -19.47 -13.35 32.25
CA ILE A 236 -19.99 -14.65 32.72
C ILE A 236 -19.03 -15.24 33.79
N ILE A 237 -17.72 -15.22 33.56
CA ILE A 237 -16.72 -15.67 34.52
C ILE A 237 -16.86 -14.91 35.84
N LEU A 238 -17.01 -13.60 35.80
CA LEU A 238 -17.21 -12.77 37.01
C LEU A 238 -18.47 -13.20 37.77
N GLY A 239 -19.58 -13.43 37.09
CA GLY A 239 -20.83 -13.89 37.70
C GLY A 239 -20.70 -15.28 38.34
N VAL A 240 -19.92 -16.19 37.73
CA VAL A 240 -19.67 -17.52 38.29
C VAL A 240 -18.76 -17.43 39.50
N LEU A 241 -17.65 -16.71 39.45
CA LEU A 241 -16.72 -16.57 40.55
C LEU A 241 -17.36 -15.93 41.76
N THR A 242 -18.20 -14.88 41.59
CA THR A 242 -18.83 -14.16 42.71
C THR A 242 -20.13 -14.79 43.15
N GLY A 243 -20.91 -15.40 42.25
CA GLY A 243 -22.25 -15.88 42.56
C GLY A 243 -22.36 -17.39 42.82
N HIS A 244 -21.45 -18.20 42.27
CA HIS A 244 -21.45 -19.64 42.45
C HIS A 244 -20.37 -20.15 43.42
N TYR A 245 -19.17 -19.56 43.33
CA TYR A 245 -18.04 -19.95 44.15
C TYR A 245 -17.84 -19.08 45.41
N ASP A 246 -18.66 -18.04 45.61
CA ASP A 246 -18.58 -17.07 46.73
C ASP A 246 -17.18 -16.46 46.94
N ASN A 247 -16.41 -16.37 45.86
CA ASN A 247 -15.08 -15.74 45.89
C ASN A 247 -15.17 -14.27 46.24
N PRO A 248 -14.19 -13.72 47.01
CA PRO A 248 -14.17 -12.31 47.30
C PRO A 248 -14.26 -11.46 46.03
N PRO A 249 -15.17 -10.45 45.97
CA PRO A 249 -15.38 -9.65 44.76
C PRO A 249 -14.08 -9.02 44.21
N GLY A 250 -13.16 -8.65 45.07
CA GLY A 250 -11.87 -8.10 44.69
C GLY A 250 -11.00 -9.08 43.93
N TYR A 251 -10.89 -10.32 44.41
CA TYR A 251 -10.15 -11.38 43.74
C TYR A 251 -10.75 -11.70 42.38
N SER A 252 -12.07 -11.87 42.30
CA SER A 252 -12.76 -12.15 41.06
C SER A 252 -12.57 -11.04 40.02
N ILE A 253 -12.59 -9.78 40.45
CA ILE A 253 -12.35 -8.64 39.56
C ILE A 253 -10.92 -8.66 39.02
N VAL A 254 -9.90 -8.85 39.85
CA VAL A 254 -8.50 -8.92 39.39
C VAL A 254 -8.31 -10.05 38.39
N THR A 255 -8.80 -11.25 38.68
CA THR A 255 -8.70 -12.43 37.80
C THR A 255 -9.33 -12.14 36.44
N VAL A 256 -10.53 -11.59 36.42
CA VAL A 256 -11.25 -11.25 35.16
C VAL A 256 -10.51 -10.17 34.35
N PHE A 257 -9.97 -9.14 34.99
CA PHE A 257 -9.20 -8.12 34.29
C PHE A 257 -7.90 -8.68 33.69
N VAL A 258 -7.22 -9.57 34.38
CA VAL A 258 -6.01 -10.20 33.84
C VAL A 258 -6.34 -11.13 32.69
N ILE A 259 -7.41 -11.94 32.77
CA ILE A 259 -7.88 -12.74 31.64
C ILE A 259 -8.20 -11.84 30.45
N PHE A 260 -8.91 -10.74 30.67
CA PHE A 260 -9.26 -9.78 29.63
C PHE A 260 -8.02 -9.21 28.92
N THR A 261 -7.00 -8.76 29.68
CA THR A 261 -5.75 -8.24 29.08
C THR A 261 -5.00 -9.28 28.27
N SER A 262 -5.00 -10.54 28.71
CA SER A 262 -4.32 -11.65 28.01
C SER A 262 -5.00 -12.06 26.71
N VAL A 263 -6.31 -11.81 26.57
CA VAL A 263 -7.10 -12.13 25.37
C VAL A 263 -7.04 -11.05 24.31
N VAL A 264 -7.00 -9.78 24.72
CA VAL A 264 -6.97 -8.65 23.77
C VAL A 264 -5.65 -8.64 22.99
N PRO A 265 -5.69 -8.54 21.64
CA PRO A 265 -4.48 -8.62 20.82
C PRO A 265 -3.67 -7.32 20.83
N ILE A 266 -2.93 -7.09 21.90
CA ILE A 266 -2.17 -5.86 22.15
C ILE A 266 -1.06 -5.64 21.13
N GLY A 267 -0.34 -6.71 20.75
CA GLY A 267 0.77 -6.67 19.80
C GLY A 267 0.37 -6.53 18.32
N MET A 268 -0.93 -6.56 17.97
CA MET A 268 -1.38 -6.63 16.59
C MET A 268 -0.93 -5.45 15.72
N PRO A 269 -1.06 -4.18 16.11
CA PRO A 269 -0.56 -3.06 15.32
C PRO A 269 0.96 -3.09 15.13
N VAL A 270 1.69 -3.51 16.17
CA VAL A 270 3.16 -3.55 16.17
C VAL A 270 3.69 -4.59 15.18
N VAL A 271 3.16 -5.81 15.22
CA VAL A 271 3.58 -6.89 14.30
C VAL A 271 3.24 -6.51 12.87
N THR A 272 2.06 -5.93 12.63
CA THR A 272 1.63 -5.50 11.30
C THR A 272 2.55 -4.45 10.71
N THR A 273 2.87 -3.39 11.46
CA THR A 273 3.80 -2.35 11.01
C THR A 273 5.20 -2.91 10.77
N THR A 274 5.66 -3.83 11.60
CA THR A 274 6.95 -4.52 11.42
C THR A 274 6.97 -5.36 10.14
N VAL A 275 5.93 -6.16 9.87
CA VAL A 275 5.82 -6.97 8.63
C VAL A 275 5.85 -6.08 7.40
N LEU A 276 5.09 -4.98 7.40
CA LEU A 276 5.07 -4.04 6.28
C LEU A 276 6.41 -3.32 6.09
N ALA A 277 7.05 -2.88 7.16
CA ALA A 277 8.34 -2.21 7.10
C ALA A 277 9.47 -3.14 6.59
N VAL A 278 9.50 -4.39 7.08
CA VAL A 278 10.45 -5.41 6.60
C VAL A 278 10.19 -5.69 5.12
N GLY A 279 8.92 -5.82 4.73
CA GLY A 279 8.51 -6.03 3.34
C GLY A 279 8.92 -4.88 2.42
N ALA A 280 8.70 -3.63 2.83
CA ALA A 280 9.12 -2.44 2.08
C ALA A 280 10.65 -2.40 1.88
N ARG A 281 11.42 -2.77 2.92
CA ARG A 281 12.88 -2.87 2.82
C ARG A 281 13.32 -4.01 1.89
N GLU A 282 12.62 -5.16 1.91
CA GLU A 282 12.86 -6.24 0.95
C GLU A 282 12.60 -5.78 -0.49
N MET A 283 11.52 -5.02 -0.73
CA MET A 283 11.19 -4.47 -2.06
C MET A 283 12.21 -3.45 -2.55
N ALA A 284 12.69 -2.58 -1.68
CA ALA A 284 13.71 -1.59 -2.04
C ALA A 284 15.04 -2.24 -2.49
N ARG A 285 15.42 -3.36 -1.88
CA ARG A 285 16.57 -4.16 -2.34
C ARG A 285 16.38 -4.69 -3.77
N GLU A 286 15.14 -4.96 -4.14
CA GLU A 286 14.77 -5.37 -5.50
C GLU A 286 14.49 -4.17 -6.44
N LYS A 287 14.87 -2.95 -6.04
CA LYS A 287 14.74 -1.73 -6.85
C LYS A 287 13.30 -1.23 -7.02
N ALA A 288 12.39 -1.58 -6.12
CA ALA A 288 11.05 -1.03 -6.00
C ALA A 288 10.92 -0.26 -4.67
N ILE A 289 10.86 1.07 -4.73
CA ILE A 289 10.75 1.94 -3.57
C ILE A 289 9.27 2.15 -3.25
N VAL A 290 8.88 1.83 -2.02
CA VAL A 290 7.50 1.97 -1.54
C VAL A 290 7.37 3.29 -0.80
N THR A 291 6.44 4.15 -1.24
CA THR A 291 6.15 5.45 -0.62
C THR A 291 4.97 5.36 0.35
N ARG A 292 4.02 4.44 0.10
CA ARG A 292 2.85 4.19 0.94
C ARG A 292 2.78 2.70 1.32
N LEU A 293 2.93 2.39 2.63
CA LEU A 293 3.00 0.99 3.10
C LEU A 293 1.72 0.19 2.83
N SER A 294 0.53 0.82 2.86
CA SER A 294 -0.73 0.15 2.54
C SER A 294 -0.81 -0.32 1.09
N ALA A 295 -0.07 0.29 0.16
CA ALA A 295 0.01 -0.16 -1.22
C ALA A 295 0.57 -1.59 -1.36
N LEU A 296 1.36 -2.06 -0.39
CA LEU A 296 1.85 -3.44 -0.36
C LEU A 296 0.72 -4.46 -0.23
N GLU A 297 -0.29 -4.15 0.58
CA GLU A 297 -1.48 -4.98 0.72
C GLU A 297 -2.31 -4.98 -0.56
N GLU A 298 -2.63 -3.78 -1.06
CA GLU A 298 -3.43 -3.61 -2.27
C GLU A 298 -2.77 -4.26 -3.49
N MET A 299 -1.44 -4.19 -3.60
CA MET A 299 -0.66 -4.86 -4.64
C MET A 299 -0.75 -6.39 -4.57
N SER A 300 -0.89 -6.97 -3.39
CA SER A 300 -1.03 -8.42 -3.23
C SER A 300 -2.31 -8.96 -3.86
N GLY A 301 -3.38 -8.16 -3.82
CA GLY A 301 -4.68 -8.46 -4.39
C GLY A 301 -4.91 -7.89 -5.78
N MET A 302 -3.91 -7.27 -6.40
CA MET A 302 -4.06 -6.65 -7.72
C MET A 302 -4.49 -7.66 -8.77
N GLU A 303 -5.62 -7.38 -9.43
CA GLU A 303 -6.24 -8.21 -10.47
C GLU A 303 -6.01 -7.64 -11.87
N VAL A 304 -5.90 -6.31 -11.99
CA VAL A 304 -5.72 -5.61 -13.25
C VAL A 304 -4.53 -4.67 -13.15
N LEU A 305 -3.63 -4.75 -14.13
CA LEU A 305 -2.54 -3.79 -14.33
C LEU A 305 -2.82 -2.99 -15.59
N ALA A 306 -3.28 -1.75 -15.43
CA ALA A 306 -3.39 -0.79 -16.51
C ALA A 306 -2.02 -0.19 -16.75
N SER A 307 -1.45 -0.41 -17.93
CA SER A 307 -0.09 0.00 -18.25
C SER A 307 -0.07 1.02 -19.38
N ASP A 308 0.60 2.15 -19.17
CA ASP A 308 0.94 3.03 -20.27
C ASP A 308 1.86 2.32 -21.27
N LYS A 309 1.77 2.71 -22.55
CA LYS A 309 2.59 2.11 -23.61
C LYS A 309 3.99 2.72 -23.62
N THR A 310 4.05 4.04 -23.86
CA THR A 310 5.29 4.76 -24.19
C THR A 310 6.17 4.92 -22.94
N GLY A 311 7.47 4.58 -23.05
CA GLY A 311 8.38 4.68 -21.88
C GLY A 311 8.19 3.55 -20.84
N THR A 312 7.06 2.89 -20.83
CA THR A 312 6.71 1.79 -19.92
C THR A 312 6.86 0.43 -20.59
N LEU A 313 5.97 0.10 -21.54
CA LEU A 313 6.02 -1.18 -22.30
C LEU A 313 7.03 -1.14 -23.44
N THR A 314 7.38 0.05 -23.91
CA THR A 314 8.33 0.31 -24.99
C THR A 314 9.55 1.05 -24.49
N LEU A 315 10.61 1.08 -25.30
CA LEU A 315 11.89 1.70 -24.92
C LEU A 315 11.84 3.23 -24.88
N ASN A 316 10.82 3.86 -25.45
CA ASN A 316 10.78 5.30 -25.73
C ASN A 316 12.04 5.75 -26.52
N GLN A 317 12.58 4.86 -27.32
CA GLN A 317 13.71 5.11 -28.20
C GLN A 317 13.22 4.95 -29.63
N LEU A 318 12.65 6.05 -30.13
CA LEU A 318 12.18 6.06 -31.49
C LEU A 318 13.36 5.88 -32.45
N SER A 319 13.20 4.95 -33.37
CA SER A 319 14.11 4.76 -34.49
C SER A 319 13.41 5.13 -35.80
N LEU A 320 14.15 5.74 -36.68
CA LEU A 320 13.68 6.12 -38.00
C LEU A 320 14.25 5.16 -39.02
N ASP A 321 13.38 4.56 -39.86
CA ASP A 321 13.80 3.76 -40.97
C ASP A 321 14.02 4.63 -42.21
N LYS A 322 15.27 4.80 -42.61
CA LYS A 322 15.62 5.61 -43.79
C LYS A 322 15.06 5.07 -45.09
N GLU A 323 14.89 3.75 -45.22
CA GLU A 323 14.35 3.12 -46.39
C GLU A 323 12.84 3.39 -46.55
N ASP A 324 12.14 3.59 -45.43
CA ASP A 324 10.70 3.82 -45.37
C ASP A 324 10.30 5.31 -45.39
N ILE A 325 11.16 6.18 -45.91
CA ILE A 325 10.87 7.63 -46.11
C ILE A 325 10.12 7.79 -47.44
N LEU A 326 8.95 8.41 -47.38
CA LEU A 326 8.23 8.87 -48.56
C LEU A 326 8.60 10.33 -48.86
N ASN A 327 9.27 10.58 -49.97
CA ASN A 327 9.52 11.91 -50.49
C ASN A 327 8.41 12.34 -51.45
N TRP A 328 8.09 13.63 -51.53
CA TRP A 328 7.02 14.20 -52.35
C TRP A 328 7.53 15.22 -53.35
N GLY A 329 6.98 15.20 -54.57
CA GLY A 329 7.33 16.14 -55.60
C GLY A 329 8.79 16.02 -56.10
N THR A 330 9.51 17.13 -56.11
CA THR A 330 10.93 17.18 -56.53
C THR A 330 11.91 16.95 -55.37
N HIS A 331 11.41 16.76 -54.15
CA HIS A 331 12.24 16.57 -52.98
C HIS A 331 12.84 15.17 -52.89
N THR A 332 14.06 15.06 -52.39
CA THR A 332 14.75 13.80 -52.13
C THR A 332 14.49 13.32 -50.70
N LYS A 333 14.84 12.05 -50.38
CA LYS A 333 14.78 11.54 -48.98
C LYS A 333 15.68 12.34 -48.05
N ASP A 334 16.82 12.86 -48.53
CA ASP A 334 17.74 13.69 -47.77
C ASP A 334 17.15 15.07 -47.48
N ASP A 335 16.34 15.64 -48.37
CA ASP A 335 15.59 16.87 -48.12
C ASP A 335 14.54 16.68 -47.00
N VAL A 336 13.83 15.54 -47.00
CA VAL A 336 12.87 15.20 -45.93
C VAL A 336 13.57 15.15 -44.58
N LEU A 337 14.74 14.51 -44.50
CA LEU A 337 15.53 14.45 -43.28
C LEU A 337 16.06 15.83 -42.87
N LEU A 338 16.59 16.60 -43.79
CA LEU A 338 17.12 17.95 -43.57
C LEU A 338 16.04 18.85 -42.98
N TYR A 339 14.88 18.98 -43.63
CA TYR A 339 13.80 19.89 -43.16
C TYR A 339 13.15 19.38 -41.87
N SER A 340 13.10 18.09 -41.65
CA SER A 340 12.68 17.53 -40.35
C SER A 340 13.67 17.86 -39.24
N CYS A 341 14.99 17.88 -39.53
CA CYS A 341 16.03 18.27 -38.59
C CYS A 341 16.07 19.76 -38.29
N LEU A 342 15.78 20.63 -39.28
CA LEU A 342 15.65 22.06 -39.07
C LEU A 342 14.48 22.41 -38.15
N SER A 343 13.41 21.64 -38.17
CA SER A 343 12.26 21.78 -37.27
C SER A 343 12.40 20.97 -35.98
N ALA A 344 13.61 20.48 -35.63
CA ALA A 344 13.95 19.78 -34.38
C ALA A 344 14.89 20.60 -33.51
N LYS A 345 14.75 20.50 -32.19
CA LYS A 345 15.68 21.14 -31.24
C LYS A 345 16.77 20.13 -30.87
N TRP A 346 18.01 20.37 -31.35
CA TRP A 346 19.16 19.47 -31.20
C TRP A 346 19.60 19.27 -29.73
N GLU A 347 19.29 20.21 -28.88
CA GLU A 347 19.68 20.23 -27.45
C GLU A 347 18.62 19.59 -26.56
N ASN A 348 17.45 19.29 -27.14
CA ASN A 348 16.34 18.74 -26.39
C ASN A 348 16.43 17.21 -26.26
N ASN A 349 15.95 16.69 -25.11
CA ASN A 349 15.89 15.26 -24.85
C ASN A 349 14.61 14.60 -25.41
N ASP A 350 13.85 15.29 -26.28
CA ASP A 350 12.68 14.72 -26.93
C ASP A 350 13.03 13.52 -27.82
N ALA A 351 12.27 12.42 -27.69
CA ALA A 351 12.54 11.17 -28.39
C ALA A 351 12.38 11.30 -29.92
N ILE A 352 11.42 12.12 -30.39
CA ILE A 352 11.18 12.36 -31.82
C ILE A 352 12.33 13.20 -32.38
N ASP A 353 12.70 14.27 -31.71
CA ASP A 353 13.80 15.15 -32.15
C ASP A 353 15.12 14.37 -32.19
N LYS A 354 15.40 13.52 -31.20
CA LYS A 354 16.57 12.64 -31.22
C LYS A 354 16.56 11.61 -32.37
N ALA A 355 15.42 10.99 -32.62
CA ALA A 355 15.30 10.02 -33.69
C ALA A 355 15.58 10.67 -35.04
N VAL A 356 15.06 11.86 -35.27
CA VAL A 356 15.22 12.64 -36.50
C VAL A 356 16.68 13.15 -36.63
N THR A 357 17.24 13.76 -35.59
CA THR A 357 18.61 14.31 -35.64
C THR A 357 19.68 13.24 -35.75
N ASN A 358 19.50 12.09 -35.07
CA ASN A 358 20.40 10.94 -35.18
C ASN A 358 20.39 10.33 -36.58
N SER A 359 19.26 10.36 -37.27
CA SER A 359 19.15 9.83 -38.60
C SER A 359 19.95 10.62 -39.66
N LEU A 360 20.11 11.92 -39.46
CA LEU A 360 20.93 12.76 -40.34
C LEU A 360 22.44 12.54 -40.13
N GLY A 361 22.86 12.19 -38.95
CA GLY A 361 24.23 11.79 -38.57
C GLY A 361 25.18 12.96 -38.35
N ASP A 362 25.44 13.81 -39.31
CA ASP A 362 26.42 14.92 -39.18
C ASP A 362 25.73 16.29 -39.17
N LYS A 363 26.00 17.07 -38.13
CA LYS A 363 25.54 18.48 -38.00
C LYS A 363 26.00 19.38 -39.17
N LYS A 364 26.99 18.99 -39.94
CA LYS A 364 27.48 19.77 -41.10
C LYS A 364 26.38 20.04 -42.15
N TYR A 365 25.42 19.15 -42.31
CA TYR A 365 24.30 19.33 -43.25
C TYR A 365 23.37 20.48 -42.83
N VAL A 366 23.33 20.88 -41.57
CA VAL A 366 22.50 21.93 -41.01
C VAL A 366 23.31 23.21 -40.76
N ALA A 367 24.66 23.14 -40.79
CA ALA A 367 25.56 24.20 -40.38
C ALA A 367 25.45 25.52 -41.20
N GLY A 368 24.83 25.47 -42.39
CA GLY A 368 24.61 26.67 -43.21
C GLY A 368 23.25 27.39 -42.93
N TYR A 369 22.38 26.80 -42.14
CA TYR A 369 21.04 27.31 -41.86
C TYR A 369 21.01 28.04 -40.51
N LYS A 370 20.41 29.23 -40.44
CA LYS A 370 20.28 30.03 -39.23
C LYS A 370 18.82 30.01 -38.76
N ILE A 371 18.54 29.31 -37.64
CA ILE A 371 17.21 29.31 -37.02
C ILE A 371 17.02 30.68 -36.33
N THR A 372 15.98 31.41 -36.68
CA THR A 372 15.65 32.74 -36.15
C THR A 372 14.55 32.69 -35.11
N LYS A 373 13.59 31.74 -35.27
CA LYS A 373 12.51 31.49 -34.31
C LYS A 373 12.18 30.02 -34.33
N PHE A 374 11.90 29.45 -33.14
CA PHE A 374 11.48 28.06 -33.01
C PHE A 374 10.23 28.01 -32.13
N SER A 375 9.19 27.33 -32.62
CA SER A 375 7.97 27.05 -31.90
C SER A 375 8.01 25.56 -31.47
N PRO A 376 8.12 25.26 -30.17
CA PRO A 376 8.21 23.89 -29.65
C PRO A 376 6.91 23.14 -29.86
N PHE A 377 6.96 21.82 -29.62
CA PHE A 377 5.79 20.94 -29.70
C PHE A 377 4.73 21.34 -28.69
N ASN A 378 3.49 21.48 -29.19
CA ASN A 378 2.31 21.71 -28.37
C ASN A 378 1.31 20.54 -28.60
N PRO A 379 0.77 19.92 -27.55
CA PRO A 379 -0.21 18.82 -27.68
C PRO A 379 -1.50 19.20 -28.43
N VAL A 380 -1.85 20.48 -28.46
CA VAL A 380 -3.02 21.01 -29.22
C VAL A 380 -2.71 21.09 -30.70
N ASP A 381 -1.60 21.74 -31.07
CA ASP A 381 -1.20 21.96 -32.45
C ASP A 381 -0.53 20.74 -33.08
N LYS A 382 0.01 19.84 -32.28
CA LYS A 382 0.66 18.55 -32.66
C LYS A 382 1.74 18.71 -33.72
N LYS A 383 2.46 19.83 -33.72
CA LYS A 383 3.55 20.15 -34.65
C LYS A 383 4.63 20.99 -34.00
N THR A 384 5.84 20.97 -34.57
CA THR A 384 6.93 21.93 -34.30
C THR A 384 7.19 22.75 -35.53
N THR A 385 7.57 24.02 -35.38
CA THR A 385 7.82 24.92 -36.50
C THR A 385 9.10 25.73 -36.28
N ALA A 386 9.96 25.81 -37.29
CA ALA A 386 11.18 26.59 -37.25
C ALA A 386 11.21 27.60 -38.40
N HIS A 387 11.49 28.86 -38.08
CA HIS A 387 11.80 29.89 -39.03
C HIS A 387 13.31 29.94 -39.25
N THR A 388 13.75 29.69 -40.46
CA THR A 388 15.15 29.51 -40.82
C THR A 388 15.54 30.49 -41.96
N ILE A 389 16.82 30.85 -42.00
CA ILE A 389 17.44 31.52 -43.13
C ILE A 389 18.36 30.50 -43.78
N THR A 390 18.18 30.29 -45.08
CA THR A 390 19.01 29.38 -45.88
C THR A 390 20.43 29.93 -46.08
N PRO A 391 21.42 29.13 -46.46
CA PRO A 391 22.77 29.58 -46.79
C PRO A 391 22.79 30.62 -47.94
N THR A 392 21.72 30.69 -48.76
CA THR A 392 21.52 31.65 -49.84
C THR A 392 20.87 32.94 -49.37
N GLY A 393 20.48 33.05 -48.10
CA GLY A 393 19.85 34.23 -47.49
C GLY A 393 18.32 34.28 -47.63
N GLU A 394 17.69 33.26 -48.15
CA GLU A 394 16.24 33.15 -48.29
C GLU A 394 15.57 32.76 -46.99
N LYS A 395 14.39 33.28 -46.73
CA LYS A 395 13.57 32.86 -45.58
C LYS A 395 12.84 31.58 -45.90
N LEU A 396 12.88 30.64 -44.99
CA LEU A 396 12.25 29.36 -45.08
C LEU A 396 11.59 29.01 -43.74
N ILE A 397 10.35 28.60 -43.79
CA ILE A 397 9.67 28.02 -42.59
C ILE A 397 9.52 26.51 -42.80
N THR A 398 9.99 25.75 -41.84
CA THR A 398 9.86 24.28 -41.84
C THR A 398 8.99 23.83 -40.67
N THR A 399 8.15 22.85 -40.91
CA THR A 399 7.32 22.24 -39.85
C THR A 399 7.34 20.71 -39.95
N LYS A 400 7.35 20.04 -38.78
CA LYS A 400 7.07 18.63 -38.71
C LYS A 400 6.00 18.36 -37.66
N GLY A 401 5.14 17.39 -37.89
CA GLY A 401 4.05 17.09 -36.95
C GLY A 401 3.23 15.87 -37.35
N ALA A 402 2.08 15.74 -36.69
CA ALA A 402 1.13 14.68 -37.03
C ALA A 402 0.71 14.83 -38.50
N PRO A 403 0.79 13.75 -39.32
CA PRO A 403 0.55 13.89 -40.75
C PRO A 403 -0.86 14.38 -41.11
N GLN A 404 -1.85 14.12 -40.21
CA GLN A 404 -3.20 14.64 -40.37
C GLN A 404 -3.20 16.19 -40.33
N ILE A 405 -2.52 16.76 -39.33
CA ILE A 405 -2.41 18.21 -39.15
C ILE A 405 -1.61 18.84 -40.30
N ILE A 406 -0.50 18.18 -40.69
CA ILE A 406 0.28 18.64 -41.83
C ILE A 406 -0.56 18.55 -43.12
N GLY A 407 -1.32 17.47 -43.35
CA GLY A 407 -2.22 17.30 -44.48
C GLY A 407 -3.29 18.39 -44.54
N ASP A 408 -3.88 18.77 -43.41
CA ASP A 408 -4.89 19.85 -43.33
C ASP A 408 -4.34 21.23 -43.74
N MET A 409 -3.02 21.44 -43.57
CA MET A 409 -2.33 22.67 -43.94
C MET A 409 -2.00 22.75 -45.43
N LEU A 410 -2.00 21.62 -46.17
CA LEU A 410 -1.61 21.56 -47.57
C LEU A 410 -2.73 22.05 -48.49
N ALA A 411 -2.37 22.82 -49.49
CA ALA A 411 -3.29 23.25 -50.53
C ALA A 411 -3.54 22.14 -51.59
N ASP A 412 -2.55 21.24 -51.82
CA ASP A 412 -2.62 20.16 -52.79
C ASP A 412 -3.47 19.00 -52.31
N PRO A 413 -4.61 18.65 -52.96
CA PRO A 413 -5.44 17.52 -52.60
C PRO A 413 -4.72 16.16 -52.74
N ALA A 414 -3.81 16.00 -53.71
CA ALA A 414 -3.06 14.80 -53.90
C ALA A 414 -2.07 14.53 -52.77
N ALA A 415 -1.39 15.56 -52.30
CA ALA A 415 -0.50 15.47 -51.14
C ALA A 415 -1.27 15.16 -49.87
N ARG A 416 -2.48 15.69 -49.69
CA ARG A 416 -3.37 15.41 -48.58
C ARG A 416 -3.81 13.95 -48.55
N GLN A 417 -4.19 13.40 -49.72
CA GLN A 417 -4.56 11.98 -49.83
C GLN A 417 -3.36 11.06 -49.54
N ALA A 418 -2.17 11.42 -50.05
CA ALA A 418 -0.95 10.66 -49.75
C ALA A 418 -0.62 10.60 -48.26
N CYS A 419 -0.86 11.67 -47.54
CA CYS A 419 -0.73 11.65 -46.06
C CYS A 419 -1.69 10.65 -45.42
N ALA A 420 -2.96 10.60 -45.86
CA ALA A 420 -3.96 9.69 -45.31
C ALA A 420 -3.63 8.22 -45.59
N ASP A 421 -3.24 7.91 -46.84
CA ASP A 421 -2.89 6.56 -47.25
C ASP A 421 -1.64 6.04 -46.52
N TYR A 422 -0.62 6.91 -46.39
CA TYR A 422 0.61 6.56 -45.69
C TYR A 422 0.34 6.24 -44.21
N ILE A 423 -0.52 7.06 -43.54
CA ILE A 423 -0.90 6.82 -42.15
C ILE A 423 -1.58 5.44 -42.03
N ALA A 424 -2.57 5.17 -42.87
CA ALA A 424 -3.35 3.93 -42.81
C ALA A 424 -2.46 2.68 -42.96
N GLU A 425 -1.55 2.70 -43.93
CA GLU A 425 -0.63 1.58 -44.17
C GLU A 425 0.36 1.43 -43.01
N ARG A 426 1.01 2.50 -42.56
CA ARG A 426 2.06 2.41 -41.54
C ARG A 426 1.49 2.12 -40.16
N ALA A 427 0.30 2.66 -39.86
CA ALA A 427 -0.40 2.36 -38.60
C ALA A 427 -0.73 0.85 -38.48
N SER A 428 -1.11 0.21 -39.57
CA SER A 428 -1.37 -1.25 -39.57
C SER A 428 -0.12 -2.09 -39.27
N ARG A 429 1.07 -1.51 -39.47
CA ARG A 429 2.38 -2.11 -39.14
C ARG A 429 2.89 -1.69 -37.75
N GLY A 430 2.12 -0.93 -36.99
CA GLY A 430 2.50 -0.42 -35.65
C GLY A 430 3.51 0.73 -35.67
N LEU A 431 3.63 1.43 -36.81
CA LEU A 431 4.55 2.56 -37.00
C LEU A 431 3.84 3.89 -36.78
N ARG A 432 4.53 4.81 -36.09
CA ARG A 432 4.09 6.20 -35.93
C ARG A 432 4.61 7.02 -37.11
N SER A 433 3.75 7.80 -37.74
CA SER A 433 4.11 8.64 -38.86
C SER A 433 4.24 10.12 -38.49
N LEU A 434 5.16 10.83 -39.15
CA LEU A 434 5.31 12.27 -39.11
C LEU A 434 5.29 12.85 -40.53
N GLY A 435 4.57 13.97 -40.70
CA GLY A 435 4.62 14.77 -41.91
C GLY A 435 5.65 15.88 -41.79
N VAL A 436 6.34 16.17 -42.89
CA VAL A 436 7.30 17.28 -43.04
C VAL A 436 6.83 18.20 -44.13
N ALA A 437 6.64 19.47 -43.82
CA ALA A 437 6.24 20.46 -44.81
C ALA A 437 7.09 21.74 -44.69
N ARG A 438 7.11 22.49 -45.79
CA ARG A 438 7.82 23.80 -45.88
C ARG A 438 6.90 24.89 -46.38
N SER A 439 7.25 26.12 -46.04
CA SER A 439 6.63 27.35 -46.64
C SER A 439 7.73 28.33 -46.99
N ASP A 440 7.63 28.91 -48.19
CA ASP A 440 8.56 29.94 -48.70
C ASP A 440 7.94 31.36 -48.66
N ASP A 441 6.69 31.49 -48.16
CA ASP A 441 5.89 32.74 -48.18
C ASP A 441 5.40 33.17 -46.77
N ASP A 442 6.25 33.10 -45.80
CA ASP A 442 5.96 33.41 -44.37
C ASP A 442 4.73 32.65 -43.82
N GLY A 443 4.50 31.40 -44.28
CA GLY A 443 3.48 30.48 -43.71
C GLY A 443 2.09 30.61 -44.34
N GLN A 444 1.92 31.34 -45.49
CA GLN A 444 0.64 31.48 -46.18
C GLN A 444 0.28 30.19 -46.94
N THR A 445 1.27 29.60 -47.64
CA THR A 445 1.09 28.31 -48.35
C THR A 445 2.09 27.30 -47.88
N TRP A 446 1.61 26.05 -47.74
CA TRP A 446 2.42 24.91 -47.30
C TRP A 446 2.53 23.86 -48.37
N SER A 447 3.75 23.39 -48.61
CA SER A 447 4.04 22.31 -49.54
C SER A 447 4.57 21.09 -48.76
N LEU A 448 4.08 19.91 -49.11
CA LEU A 448 4.57 18.67 -48.56
C LEU A 448 5.99 18.39 -49.03
N VAL A 449 6.90 18.13 -48.13
CA VAL A 449 8.26 17.64 -48.42
C VAL A 449 8.30 16.15 -48.45
N GLY A 450 7.67 15.51 -47.47
CA GLY A 450 7.58 14.07 -47.35
C GLY A 450 7.02 13.60 -46.00
N LEU A 451 7.04 12.26 -45.82
CA LEU A 451 6.54 11.56 -44.65
C LEU A 451 7.61 10.58 -44.13
N ILE A 452 7.72 10.49 -42.84
CA ILE A 452 8.68 9.60 -42.18
C ILE A 452 7.96 8.71 -41.21
N SER A 453 8.42 7.45 -41.03
CA SER A 453 7.92 6.53 -40.03
C SER A 453 8.90 6.32 -38.93
N LEU A 454 8.35 6.27 -37.72
CA LEU A 454 9.06 6.04 -36.48
C LEU A 454 8.56 4.76 -35.82
N LEU A 455 9.47 3.92 -35.39
CA LEU A 455 9.19 2.73 -34.60
C LEU A 455 9.60 2.97 -33.16
N ASP A 456 8.69 2.72 -32.22
CA ASP A 456 8.98 2.61 -30.80
C ASP A 456 8.95 1.13 -30.42
N PRO A 457 10.10 0.45 -30.38
CA PRO A 457 10.14 -1.00 -30.18
C PRO A 457 9.71 -1.37 -28.76
N PRO A 458 8.96 -2.46 -28.60
CA PRO A 458 8.70 -3.02 -27.27
C PRO A 458 10.02 -3.35 -26.55
N ARG A 459 10.02 -3.23 -25.22
CA ARG A 459 11.16 -3.68 -24.43
C ARG A 459 11.32 -5.19 -24.54
N PRO A 460 12.53 -5.72 -24.56
CA PRO A 460 12.78 -7.15 -24.70
C PRO A 460 12.10 -8.02 -23.64
N ASP A 461 11.92 -7.47 -22.41
CA ASP A 461 11.33 -8.16 -21.27
C ASP A 461 9.80 -8.00 -21.17
N SER A 462 9.18 -7.10 -21.93
CA SER A 462 7.74 -6.77 -21.78
C SER A 462 6.85 -7.96 -22.10
N GLY A 463 7.08 -8.67 -23.20
CA GLY A 463 6.24 -9.78 -23.60
C GLY A 463 6.27 -10.96 -22.61
N GLU A 464 7.45 -11.28 -22.08
CA GLU A 464 7.61 -12.33 -21.06
C GLU A 464 6.99 -11.92 -19.73
N THR A 465 7.20 -10.68 -19.34
CA THR A 465 6.63 -10.11 -18.11
C THR A 465 5.11 -10.11 -18.13
N ILE A 466 4.49 -9.75 -19.27
CA ILE A 466 3.03 -9.77 -19.44
C ILE A 466 2.49 -11.19 -19.31
N LYS A 467 3.10 -12.16 -19.98
CA LYS A 467 2.71 -13.58 -19.86
C LYS A 467 2.82 -14.07 -18.41
N LEU A 468 3.88 -13.67 -17.72
CA LEU A 468 4.06 -14.05 -16.32
C LEU A 468 3.00 -13.40 -15.43
N ALA A 469 2.69 -12.11 -15.61
CA ALA A 469 1.60 -11.43 -14.89
C ALA A 469 0.25 -12.13 -15.11
N GLN A 470 -0.09 -12.47 -16.36
CA GLN A 470 -1.31 -13.19 -16.71
C GLN A 470 -1.36 -14.58 -16.07
N SER A 471 -0.24 -15.32 -16.05
CA SER A 471 -0.16 -16.61 -15.36
C SER A 471 -0.34 -16.51 -13.84
N MET A 472 -0.12 -15.32 -13.29
CA MET A 472 -0.33 -15.00 -11.89
C MET A 472 -1.72 -14.40 -11.60
N GLY A 473 -2.65 -14.46 -12.56
CA GLY A 473 -4.01 -13.96 -12.43
C GLY A 473 -4.13 -12.43 -12.49
N VAL A 474 -3.14 -11.73 -13.06
CA VAL A 474 -3.19 -10.28 -13.26
C VAL A 474 -3.43 -9.98 -14.73
N ALA A 475 -4.61 -9.44 -15.07
CA ALA A 475 -4.93 -8.99 -16.41
C ALA A 475 -4.13 -7.72 -16.73
N VAL A 476 -3.32 -7.73 -17.80
CA VAL A 476 -2.57 -6.54 -18.21
C VAL A 476 -3.33 -5.86 -19.34
N LYS A 477 -3.68 -4.58 -19.15
CA LYS A 477 -4.42 -3.75 -20.11
C LYS A 477 -3.56 -2.58 -20.54
N MET A 478 -3.37 -2.41 -21.86
CA MET A 478 -2.60 -1.28 -22.38
C MET A 478 -3.47 -0.01 -22.45
N VAL A 479 -2.93 1.13 -22.01
CA VAL A 479 -3.60 2.44 -22.09
C VAL A 479 -2.69 3.40 -22.83
N THR A 480 -3.08 3.84 -24.05
CA THR A 480 -2.21 4.64 -24.91
C THR A 480 -2.94 5.77 -25.63
N GLY A 481 -2.25 6.89 -25.81
CA GLY A 481 -2.71 7.98 -26.68
C GLY A 481 -2.55 7.71 -28.18
N ASP A 482 -1.92 6.60 -28.56
CA ASP A 482 -1.70 6.25 -29.97
C ASP A 482 -3.00 5.91 -30.69
N GLN A 483 -2.93 5.90 -32.03
CA GLN A 483 -4.05 5.53 -32.89
C GLN A 483 -4.42 4.07 -32.68
N PHE A 484 -5.69 3.75 -32.92
CA PHE A 484 -6.29 2.42 -32.75
C PHE A 484 -5.47 1.30 -33.42
N ALA A 485 -5.09 1.48 -34.70
CA ALA A 485 -4.34 0.46 -35.45
C ALA A 485 -2.96 0.16 -34.83
N ILE A 486 -2.24 1.20 -34.34
CA ILE A 486 -0.95 1.05 -33.66
C ILE A 486 -1.12 0.30 -32.35
N ALA A 487 -2.16 0.61 -31.59
CA ALA A 487 -2.47 -0.06 -30.32
C ALA A 487 -2.78 -1.55 -30.51
N VAL A 488 -3.61 -1.88 -31.50
CA VAL A 488 -3.94 -3.28 -31.85
C VAL A 488 -2.69 -4.07 -32.18
N GLU A 489 -1.83 -3.54 -33.03
CA GLU A 489 -0.59 -4.22 -33.45
C GLU A 489 0.39 -4.39 -32.27
N THR A 490 0.50 -3.36 -31.42
CA THR A 490 1.36 -3.43 -30.23
C THR A 490 0.85 -4.48 -29.25
N CYS A 491 -0.46 -4.55 -28.98
CA CYS A 491 -1.06 -5.57 -28.13
C CYS A 491 -0.82 -6.98 -28.68
N LYS A 492 -0.97 -7.18 -29.96
CA LYS A 492 -0.68 -8.48 -30.62
C LYS A 492 0.77 -8.89 -30.43
N ARG A 493 1.72 -7.98 -30.67
CA ARG A 493 3.18 -8.25 -30.49
C ARG A 493 3.51 -8.60 -29.05
N LEU A 494 2.84 -7.98 -28.08
CA LEU A 494 3.05 -8.21 -26.65
C LEU A 494 2.25 -9.42 -26.10
N GLY A 495 1.34 -10.01 -26.89
CA GLY A 495 0.50 -11.14 -26.49
C GLY A 495 -0.60 -10.76 -25.49
N MET A 496 -1.10 -9.52 -25.56
CA MET A 496 -2.13 -8.99 -24.65
C MET A 496 -3.57 -9.18 -25.15
N GLY A 497 -3.76 -9.74 -26.34
CA GLY A 497 -5.08 -9.82 -26.98
C GLY A 497 -5.26 -8.73 -28.05
N SER A 498 -6.49 -8.58 -28.56
CA SER A 498 -6.80 -7.67 -29.67
C SER A 498 -8.08 -6.85 -29.48
N THR A 499 -8.77 -6.99 -28.36
CA THR A 499 -10.00 -6.25 -28.06
C THR A 499 -9.63 -4.87 -27.51
N ILE A 500 -9.54 -3.90 -28.41
CA ILE A 500 -9.12 -2.52 -28.06
C ILE A 500 -10.34 -1.60 -28.09
N MET A 501 -10.46 -0.72 -27.08
CA MET A 501 -11.49 0.31 -27.01
C MET A 501 -10.92 1.68 -27.36
N GLU A 502 -11.68 2.47 -28.14
CA GLU A 502 -11.28 3.86 -28.43
C GLU A 502 -11.65 4.82 -27.29
N GLY A 503 -10.78 5.79 -27.03
CA GLY A 503 -11.01 6.82 -26.01
C GLY A 503 -12.31 7.62 -26.21
N LYS A 504 -12.78 7.78 -27.44
CA LYS A 504 -14.07 8.43 -27.75
C LYS A 504 -15.24 7.66 -27.14
N THR A 505 -15.19 6.33 -27.10
CA THR A 505 -16.20 5.46 -26.50
C THR A 505 -16.20 5.60 -24.99
N VAL A 506 -15.02 5.77 -24.38
CA VAL A 506 -14.87 6.06 -22.94
C VAL A 506 -15.58 7.36 -22.56
N MET A 507 -15.45 8.42 -23.40
CA MET A 507 -16.13 9.71 -23.19
C MET A 507 -17.67 9.64 -23.38
N ALA A 508 -18.14 8.82 -24.29
CA ALA A 508 -19.56 8.67 -24.53
C ALA A 508 -20.29 8.11 -23.28
N GLY A 509 -19.65 7.23 -22.52
CA GLY A 509 -20.17 6.69 -21.26
C GLY A 509 -20.29 7.70 -20.13
N LEU A 510 -19.58 8.85 -20.19
CA LEU A 510 -19.72 9.94 -19.18
C LEU A 510 -21.03 10.70 -19.31
N LYS A 511 -21.59 10.82 -20.51
CA LYS A 511 -22.79 11.63 -20.75
C LYS A 511 -24.08 10.95 -20.30
N GLY A 512 -24.03 9.68 -19.96
CA GLY A 512 -25.19 8.85 -19.56
C GLY A 512 -25.29 8.49 -18.06
N GLY A 513 -24.27 8.82 -17.25
CA GLY A 513 -24.25 8.46 -15.81
C GLY A 513 -24.70 9.62 -14.90
N ASP A 514 -25.35 9.30 -13.79
CA ASP A 514 -25.59 10.22 -12.68
C ASP A 514 -24.26 10.77 -12.11
N GLU A 515 -24.28 12.02 -11.68
CA GLU A 515 -23.16 12.83 -11.18
C GLU A 515 -21.94 12.02 -10.67
N GLY A 516 -20.93 11.88 -11.52
CA GLY A 516 -19.59 11.40 -11.13
C GLY A 516 -19.39 9.87 -11.07
N LYS A 517 -20.42 9.05 -11.39
CA LYS A 517 -20.28 7.59 -11.46
C LYS A 517 -20.19 7.11 -12.91
N PRO A 518 -19.27 6.16 -13.22
CA PRO A 518 -19.17 5.58 -14.57
C PRO A 518 -20.46 4.82 -14.93
N ASP A 519 -20.87 4.92 -16.21
CA ASP A 519 -22.01 4.15 -16.75
C ASP A 519 -21.73 2.62 -16.60
N PRO A 520 -22.72 1.81 -16.17
CA PRO A 520 -22.60 0.35 -16.12
C PRO A 520 -22.13 -0.30 -17.43
N VAL A 521 -22.51 0.25 -18.60
CA VAL A 521 -22.06 -0.22 -19.90
C VAL A 521 -20.57 0.07 -20.10
N LEU A 522 -20.10 1.23 -19.69
CA LEU A 522 -18.65 1.57 -19.73
C LEU A 522 -17.85 0.66 -18.81
N ILE A 523 -18.35 0.37 -17.61
CA ILE A 523 -17.70 -0.54 -16.65
C ILE A 523 -17.50 -1.92 -17.29
N GLN A 524 -18.53 -2.47 -17.92
CA GLN A 524 -18.48 -3.78 -18.58
C GLN A 524 -17.48 -3.80 -19.74
N HIS A 525 -17.54 -2.81 -20.63
CA HIS A 525 -16.64 -2.70 -21.76
C HIS A 525 -15.17 -2.51 -21.33
N CYS A 526 -14.92 -1.75 -20.26
CA CYS A 526 -13.56 -1.59 -19.71
C CYS A 526 -13.02 -2.91 -19.14
N ASP A 527 -13.88 -3.72 -18.51
CA ASP A 527 -13.47 -5.03 -17.96
C ASP A 527 -13.17 -6.05 -19.05
N GLU A 528 -13.89 -6.01 -20.18
CA GLU A 528 -13.73 -6.94 -21.31
C GLU A 528 -12.61 -6.54 -22.30
N SER A 529 -12.18 -5.27 -22.30
CA SER A 529 -11.15 -4.77 -23.22
C SER A 529 -9.74 -5.19 -22.83
N ASP A 530 -8.90 -5.55 -23.80
CA ASP A 530 -7.46 -5.83 -23.62
C ASP A 530 -6.61 -4.54 -23.57
N GLY A 531 -7.15 -3.43 -24.09
CA GLY A 531 -6.47 -2.15 -24.09
C GLY A 531 -7.32 -1.01 -24.60
N PHE A 532 -6.77 0.20 -24.53
CA PHE A 532 -7.43 1.47 -24.83
C PHE A 532 -6.53 2.34 -25.72
N ALA A 533 -7.07 2.86 -26.81
CA ALA A 533 -6.37 3.65 -27.81
C ALA A 533 -6.95 5.07 -27.94
N GLY A 534 -6.13 6.03 -28.34
CA GLY A 534 -6.54 7.43 -28.48
C GLY A 534 -6.99 8.06 -27.15
N VAL A 535 -6.35 7.67 -26.07
CA VAL A 535 -6.70 8.03 -24.70
C VAL A 535 -6.03 9.34 -24.29
N TYR A 536 -6.78 10.31 -23.78
CA TYR A 536 -6.28 11.51 -23.13
C TYR A 536 -6.09 11.30 -21.62
N PRO A 537 -5.39 12.19 -20.91
CA PRO A 537 -5.14 12.03 -19.46
C PRO A 537 -6.40 11.81 -18.62
N GLU A 538 -7.48 12.55 -18.92
CA GLU A 538 -8.78 12.42 -18.25
C GLU A 538 -9.40 11.03 -18.44
N HIS A 539 -9.24 10.47 -19.64
CA HIS A 539 -9.73 9.10 -19.93
C HIS A 539 -8.98 8.05 -19.13
N LYS A 540 -7.66 8.22 -18.88
CA LYS A 540 -6.87 7.29 -18.05
C LYS A 540 -7.44 7.19 -16.64
N HIS A 541 -7.76 8.33 -16.02
CA HIS A 541 -8.40 8.38 -14.71
C HIS A 541 -9.77 7.67 -14.70
N MET A 542 -10.57 7.86 -15.76
CA MET A 542 -11.91 7.25 -15.87
C MET A 542 -11.85 5.74 -16.05
N ILE A 543 -10.92 5.24 -16.89
CA ILE A 543 -10.70 3.80 -17.09
C ILE A 543 -10.39 3.15 -15.75
N VAL A 544 -9.49 3.74 -14.96
CA VAL A 544 -9.16 3.24 -13.63
C VAL A 544 -10.40 3.26 -12.72
N SER A 545 -11.18 4.36 -12.75
CA SER A 545 -12.42 4.48 -11.94
C SER A 545 -13.48 3.46 -12.34
N ALA A 546 -13.65 3.18 -13.64
CA ALA A 546 -14.58 2.18 -14.15
C ALA A 546 -14.20 0.76 -13.71
N LEU A 547 -12.91 0.41 -13.80
CA LEU A 547 -12.41 -0.89 -13.35
C LEU A 547 -12.55 -1.07 -11.83
N GLN A 548 -12.32 0.00 -11.04
CA GLN A 548 -12.56 -0.01 -9.60
C GLN A 548 -14.05 -0.15 -9.26
N ALA A 549 -14.94 0.49 -10.03
CA ALA A 549 -16.39 0.36 -9.85
C ALA A 549 -16.91 -1.05 -10.13
N LYS A 550 -16.19 -1.86 -10.95
CA LYS A 550 -16.44 -3.30 -11.13
C LYS A 550 -16.01 -4.12 -9.90
N GLY A 551 -15.32 -3.51 -8.94
CA GLY A 551 -14.76 -4.20 -7.76
C GLY A 551 -13.36 -4.75 -7.99
N ARG A 552 -12.66 -4.39 -9.09
CA ARG A 552 -11.29 -4.82 -9.36
C ARG A 552 -10.27 -4.00 -8.56
N LEU A 553 -9.23 -4.65 -8.05
CA LEU A 553 -8.04 -3.97 -7.55
C LEU A 553 -7.12 -3.64 -8.72
N VAL A 554 -6.96 -2.35 -8.98
CA VAL A 554 -6.31 -1.82 -10.18
C VAL A 554 -4.95 -1.23 -9.84
N GLY A 555 -3.90 -1.75 -10.48
CA GLY A 555 -2.59 -1.10 -10.59
C GLY A 555 -2.53 -0.23 -11.85
N MET A 556 -1.87 0.91 -11.77
CA MET A 556 -1.60 1.77 -12.92
C MET A 556 -0.11 2.06 -13.02
N THR A 557 0.48 1.88 -14.20
CA THR A 557 1.85 2.31 -14.46
C THR A 557 1.89 3.51 -15.39
N GLY A 558 2.85 4.40 -15.16
CA GLY A 558 3.05 5.58 -16.00
C GLY A 558 4.40 6.24 -15.76
N ASP A 559 4.84 7.07 -16.71
CA ASP A 559 6.10 7.81 -16.66
C ASP A 559 5.90 9.34 -16.76
N GLY A 560 4.75 9.78 -17.27
CA GLY A 560 4.47 11.17 -17.61
C GLY A 560 3.59 11.92 -16.61
N VAL A 561 3.51 13.23 -16.78
CA VAL A 561 2.57 14.10 -16.06
C VAL A 561 1.12 13.69 -16.34
N ASN A 562 0.85 13.28 -17.56
CA ASN A 562 -0.47 12.86 -18.03
C ASN A 562 -1.02 11.64 -17.29
N ASP A 563 -0.13 10.89 -16.63
CA ASP A 563 -0.48 9.68 -15.87
C ASP A 563 -0.74 9.97 -14.39
N ALA A 564 -0.25 11.10 -13.88
CA ALA A 564 -0.29 11.40 -12.45
C ALA A 564 -1.72 11.32 -11.84
N PRO A 565 -2.79 11.83 -12.47
CA PRO A 565 -4.14 11.69 -11.96
C PRO A 565 -4.61 10.22 -11.89
N ALA A 566 -4.26 9.41 -12.90
CA ALA A 566 -4.61 7.99 -12.95
C ALA A 566 -3.79 7.16 -11.96
N LEU A 567 -2.50 7.47 -11.80
CA LEU A 567 -1.61 6.86 -10.80
C LEU A 567 -2.16 7.09 -9.38
N LYS A 568 -2.56 8.32 -9.07
CA LYS A 568 -3.12 8.65 -7.76
C LYS A 568 -4.49 8.02 -7.51
N LYS A 569 -5.29 7.82 -8.57
CA LYS A 569 -6.62 7.21 -8.49
C LYS A 569 -6.55 5.69 -8.31
N ALA A 570 -5.55 5.04 -8.90
CA ALA A 570 -5.38 3.60 -8.82
C ALA A 570 -5.23 3.12 -7.37
N ASN A 571 -5.55 1.86 -7.11
CA ASN A 571 -5.25 1.24 -5.82
C ASN A 571 -3.74 1.20 -5.59
N VAL A 572 -2.97 0.92 -6.66
CA VAL A 572 -1.51 0.97 -6.62
C VAL A 572 -1.00 1.76 -7.82
N GLY A 573 -0.56 2.99 -7.59
CA GLY A 573 0.15 3.78 -8.58
C GLY A 573 1.62 3.39 -8.65
N ILE A 574 2.14 3.10 -9.85
CA ILE A 574 3.52 2.63 -10.07
C ILE A 574 4.22 3.56 -11.05
N ALA A 575 5.19 4.33 -10.58
CA ALA A 575 6.05 5.11 -11.46
C ALA A 575 7.22 4.27 -11.96
N VAL A 576 7.43 4.23 -13.28
CA VAL A 576 8.56 3.48 -13.86
C VAL A 576 9.88 4.25 -13.72
N ALA A 577 11.00 3.57 -13.99
CA ALA A 577 12.30 4.21 -13.97
C ALA A 577 12.36 5.34 -15.03
N GLY A 578 12.91 6.49 -14.65
CA GLY A 578 12.95 7.67 -15.54
C GLY A 578 11.67 8.52 -15.55
N ALA A 579 10.63 8.14 -14.82
CA ALA A 579 9.39 8.90 -14.72
C ALA A 579 9.61 10.34 -14.22
N THR A 580 8.72 11.23 -14.64
CA THR A 580 8.73 12.64 -14.24
C THR A 580 8.50 12.80 -12.72
N SER A 581 8.87 13.94 -12.18
CA SER A 581 8.66 14.26 -10.76
C SER A 581 7.18 14.21 -10.38
N ALA A 582 6.28 14.64 -11.26
CA ALA A 582 4.83 14.58 -11.07
C ALA A 582 4.32 13.13 -10.96
N ALA A 583 4.75 12.24 -11.86
CA ALA A 583 4.38 10.83 -11.81
C ALA A 583 4.92 10.15 -10.55
N LYS A 584 6.19 10.43 -10.16
CA LYS A 584 6.78 9.91 -8.92
C LYS A 584 6.06 10.40 -7.66
N GLY A 585 5.64 11.68 -7.65
CA GLY A 585 4.90 12.25 -6.53
C GLY A 585 3.47 11.69 -6.37
N ALA A 586 2.87 11.21 -7.47
CA ALA A 586 1.55 10.61 -7.47
C ALA A 586 1.56 9.10 -7.20
N ALA A 587 2.72 8.44 -7.34
CA ALA A 587 2.84 6.99 -7.28
C ALA A 587 3.06 6.47 -5.86
N ASP A 588 2.54 5.28 -5.57
CA ASP A 588 2.73 4.53 -4.32
C ASP A 588 4.01 3.68 -4.35
N ILE A 589 4.44 3.29 -5.54
CA ILE A 589 5.66 2.51 -5.77
C ILE A 589 6.46 3.15 -6.90
N ILE A 590 7.75 3.33 -6.68
CA ILE A 590 8.68 3.90 -7.67
C ILE A 590 9.71 2.85 -8.04
N LEU A 591 9.75 2.49 -9.33
CA LEU A 591 10.76 1.57 -9.85
C LEU A 591 12.04 2.35 -10.16
N THR A 592 13.18 1.84 -9.72
CA THR A 592 14.49 2.44 -9.99
C THR A 592 15.30 1.67 -11.03
N ARG A 593 14.80 0.52 -11.47
CA ARG A 593 15.33 -0.28 -12.56
C ARG A 593 14.44 -0.13 -13.79
N GLU A 594 15.04 0.00 -14.96
CA GLU A 594 14.30 0.04 -16.22
C GLU A 594 13.56 -1.28 -16.50
N GLY A 595 12.41 -1.16 -17.17
CA GLY A 595 11.54 -2.28 -17.53
C GLY A 595 10.43 -2.52 -16.48
N ILE A 596 9.50 -3.39 -16.87
CA ILE A 596 8.32 -3.74 -16.05
C ILE A 596 8.50 -5.05 -15.27
N SER A 597 9.60 -5.78 -15.49
CA SER A 597 9.90 -7.04 -14.80
C SER A 597 9.97 -6.89 -13.27
N THR A 598 10.39 -5.72 -12.79
CA THR A 598 10.40 -5.39 -11.35
C THR A 598 8.99 -5.38 -10.75
N ILE A 599 7.93 -5.11 -11.52
CA ILE A 599 6.54 -5.16 -11.05
C ILE A 599 6.16 -6.58 -10.63
N ILE A 600 6.59 -7.59 -11.39
CA ILE A 600 6.34 -8.99 -11.04
C ILE A 600 7.01 -9.34 -9.70
N ILE A 601 8.25 -8.89 -9.52
CA ILE A 601 8.95 -9.10 -8.26
C ILE A 601 8.19 -8.42 -7.11
N ALA A 602 7.69 -7.21 -7.34
CA ALA A 602 6.90 -6.46 -6.36
C ALA A 602 5.59 -7.18 -6.02
N ILE A 603 4.85 -7.73 -7.00
CA ILE A 603 3.64 -8.54 -6.78
C ILE A 603 3.97 -9.77 -5.92
N VAL A 604 5.00 -10.53 -6.29
CA VAL A 604 5.44 -11.73 -5.55
C VAL A 604 5.80 -11.40 -4.10
N ARG A 605 6.54 -10.30 -3.89
CA ARG A 605 6.93 -9.85 -2.54
C ARG A 605 5.72 -9.39 -1.73
N SER A 606 4.81 -8.63 -2.32
CA SER A 606 3.58 -8.17 -1.67
C SER A 606 2.67 -9.33 -1.26
N ARG A 607 2.53 -10.36 -2.11
CA ARG A 607 1.79 -11.58 -1.78
C ARG A 607 2.42 -12.35 -0.60
N LYS A 608 3.76 -12.36 -0.50
CA LYS A 608 4.45 -12.93 0.67
C LYS A 608 4.18 -12.13 1.94
N ILE A 609 4.20 -10.79 1.85
CA ILE A 609 3.88 -9.91 2.98
C ILE A 609 2.45 -10.17 3.46
N PHE A 610 1.50 -10.19 2.53
CA PHE A 610 0.10 -10.49 2.83
C PHE A 610 -0.06 -11.85 3.51
N ARG A 611 0.62 -12.88 3.03
CA ARG A 611 0.58 -14.22 3.62
C ARG A 611 1.13 -14.24 5.06
N ARG A 612 2.21 -13.50 5.34
CA ARG A 612 2.71 -13.33 6.72
C ARG A 612 1.66 -12.69 7.63
N LEU A 613 0.93 -11.68 7.14
CA LEU A 613 -0.14 -11.01 7.88
C LEU A 613 -1.33 -11.93 8.12
N GLU A 614 -1.79 -12.66 7.10
CA GLU A 614 -2.90 -13.64 7.21
C GLU A 614 -2.58 -14.70 8.27
N MET A 615 -1.40 -15.32 8.21
CA MET A 615 -0.94 -16.30 9.20
C MET A 615 -0.94 -15.72 10.61
N TYR A 616 -0.44 -14.52 10.78
CA TYR A 616 -0.41 -13.83 12.06
C TYR A 616 -1.82 -13.60 12.62
N ILE A 617 -2.75 -13.12 11.78
CA ILE A 617 -4.13 -12.86 12.20
C ILE A 617 -4.83 -14.15 12.63
N ILE A 618 -4.73 -15.23 11.83
CA ILE A 618 -5.31 -16.54 12.18
C ILE A 618 -4.74 -17.03 13.51
N TYR A 619 -3.42 -16.99 13.66
CA TYR A 619 -2.75 -17.38 14.89
C TYR A 619 -3.23 -16.58 16.10
N ARG A 620 -3.31 -15.27 16.00
CA ARG A 620 -3.71 -14.41 17.11
C ARG A 620 -5.17 -14.63 17.52
N MET A 621 -6.07 -14.75 16.54
CA MET A 621 -7.46 -15.10 16.81
C MET A 621 -7.58 -16.46 17.49
N ALA A 622 -6.87 -17.47 16.98
CA ALA A 622 -6.87 -18.81 17.58
C ALA A 622 -6.37 -18.81 19.04
N SER A 623 -5.27 -18.09 19.31
CA SER A 623 -4.68 -17.99 20.65
C SER A 623 -5.61 -17.25 21.63
N SER A 624 -6.23 -16.16 21.21
CA SER A 624 -7.18 -15.39 22.04
C SER A 624 -8.42 -16.22 22.40
N VAL A 625 -9.00 -16.92 21.42
CA VAL A 625 -10.17 -17.79 21.65
C VAL A 625 -9.81 -18.99 22.51
N LEU A 626 -8.60 -19.58 22.32
CA LEU A 626 -8.12 -20.71 23.11
C LEU A 626 -7.96 -20.31 24.58
N ILE A 627 -7.29 -19.20 24.86
CA ILE A 627 -7.05 -18.74 26.23
C ILE A 627 -8.40 -18.48 26.94
N LEU A 628 -9.25 -17.65 26.35
CA LEU A 628 -10.54 -17.32 26.95
C LEU A 628 -11.43 -18.54 27.15
N GLY A 629 -11.54 -19.37 26.10
CA GLY A 629 -12.36 -20.57 26.14
C GLY A 629 -11.87 -21.62 27.17
N PHE A 630 -10.54 -21.77 27.28
CA PHE A 630 -9.98 -22.64 28.31
C PHE A 630 -10.38 -22.13 29.72
N PHE A 631 -10.14 -20.87 30.05
CA PHE A 631 -10.50 -20.33 31.36
C PHE A 631 -11.99 -20.37 31.63
N PHE A 632 -12.79 -20.07 30.62
CA PHE A 632 -14.23 -20.15 30.71
C PHE A 632 -14.69 -21.54 31.16
N PHE A 633 -14.24 -22.61 30.49
CA PHE A 633 -14.65 -23.97 30.82
C PHE A 633 -13.93 -24.51 32.06
N ALA A 634 -12.66 -24.16 32.28
CA ALA A 634 -11.91 -24.64 33.44
C ALA A 634 -12.47 -24.10 34.77
N ILE A 635 -12.83 -22.82 34.79
CA ILE A 635 -13.49 -22.20 35.94
C ILE A 635 -14.91 -22.73 36.10
N LEU A 636 -15.69 -22.80 35.02
CA LEU A 636 -17.10 -23.16 35.08
C LEU A 636 -17.31 -24.65 35.53
N ILE A 637 -16.44 -25.55 35.07
CA ILE A 637 -16.65 -27.00 35.27
C ILE A 637 -15.84 -27.52 36.46
N PHE A 638 -14.61 -26.99 36.66
CA PHE A 638 -13.66 -27.61 37.59
C PHE A 638 -13.24 -26.71 38.76
N ASP A 639 -13.75 -25.47 38.83
CA ASP A 639 -13.25 -24.45 39.77
C ASP A 639 -11.70 -24.38 39.73
N PHE A 640 -11.17 -24.36 38.50
CA PHE A 640 -9.74 -24.41 38.26
C PHE A 640 -9.20 -23.03 37.93
N GLU A 641 -8.25 -22.57 38.71
CA GLU A 641 -7.61 -21.27 38.53
C GLU A 641 -6.09 -21.43 38.49
N ILE A 642 -5.44 -20.60 37.66
CA ILE A 642 -3.99 -20.47 37.59
C ILE A 642 -3.60 -19.10 38.16
N PRO A 643 -2.41 -18.97 38.79
CA PRO A 643 -1.91 -17.66 39.20
C PRO A 643 -1.95 -16.64 38.06
N THR A 644 -2.55 -15.48 38.34
CA THR A 644 -2.80 -14.45 37.34
C THR A 644 -1.54 -13.93 36.65
N TRP A 645 -0.40 -13.87 37.37
CA TRP A 645 0.89 -13.47 36.80
C TRP A 645 1.41 -14.40 35.69
N ILE A 646 1.04 -15.70 35.74
CA ILE A 646 1.41 -16.66 34.70
C ILE A 646 0.69 -16.36 33.37
N LEU A 647 -0.57 -15.93 33.43
CA LEU A 647 -1.33 -15.52 32.26
C LEU A 647 -0.67 -14.35 31.54
N VAL A 648 -0.27 -13.34 32.33
CA VAL A 648 0.47 -12.20 31.80
C VAL A 648 1.79 -12.65 31.17
N LEU A 649 2.49 -13.59 31.81
CA LEU A 649 3.73 -14.14 31.27
C LEU A 649 3.49 -14.86 29.92
N ILE A 650 2.45 -15.70 29.80
CA ILE A 650 2.09 -16.37 28.53
C ILE A 650 1.82 -15.32 27.45
N SER A 651 1.05 -14.29 27.75
CA SER A 651 0.73 -13.21 26.79
C SER A 651 1.97 -12.48 26.32
N MET A 652 2.82 -12.05 27.25
CA MET A 652 4.05 -11.32 26.94
C MET A 652 5.03 -12.13 26.09
N LEU A 653 5.23 -13.40 26.46
CA LEU A 653 6.12 -14.31 25.74
C LEU A 653 5.57 -14.62 24.34
N ASN A 654 4.26 -14.73 24.21
CA ASN A 654 3.57 -14.95 22.98
C ASN A 654 3.75 -13.77 22.02
N ASP A 655 3.53 -12.55 22.48
CA ASP A 655 3.70 -11.33 21.69
C ASP A 655 5.16 -11.14 21.24
N ALA A 656 6.13 -11.52 22.09
CA ALA A 656 7.55 -11.50 21.73
C ALA A 656 7.89 -12.50 20.60
N SER A 657 7.36 -13.73 20.66
CA SER A 657 7.62 -14.77 19.65
C SER A 657 7.05 -14.42 18.30
N VAL A 658 5.88 -13.81 18.29
CA VAL A 658 5.12 -13.56 17.08
C VAL A 658 5.76 -12.51 16.16
N ILE A 659 6.58 -11.60 16.69
CA ILE A 659 7.35 -10.63 15.89
C ILE A 659 8.27 -11.35 14.90
N ALA A 660 8.81 -12.51 15.28
CA ALA A 660 9.69 -13.30 14.43
C ALA A 660 9.01 -13.82 13.15
N THR A 661 7.66 -13.88 13.13
CA THR A 661 6.90 -14.23 11.92
C THR A 661 7.10 -13.22 10.79
N SER A 662 7.44 -11.96 11.10
CA SER A 662 7.76 -10.91 10.13
C SER A 662 8.94 -11.29 9.23
N TYR A 663 9.84 -12.12 9.70
CA TYR A 663 11.05 -12.56 8.99
C TYR A 663 10.94 -14.00 8.47
N ASP A 664 9.77 -14.62 8.60
CA ASP A 664 9.61 -16.00 8.18
C ASP A 664 9.58 -16.15 6.65
N ALA A 665 10.11 -17.31 6.19
CA ALA A 665 10.07 -17.69 4.79
C ALA A 665 8.68 -18.23 4.44
N VAL A 666 7.97 -17.52 3.57
CA VAL A 666 6.64 -17.91 3.08
C VAL A 666 6.63 -18.02 1.56
N HIS A 667 5.73 -18.85 1.04
CA HIS A 667 5.50 -18.93 -0.40
C HIS A 667 4.54 -17.82 -0.86
N SER A 668 4.76 -17.30 -2.09
CA SER A 668 3.80 -16.39 -2.72
C SER A 668 2.66 -17.18 -3.34
N SER A 669 1.45 -16.70 -3.24
CA SER A 669 0.34 -17.22 -4.02
C SER A 669 0.55 -16.99 -5.52
N ASP A 670 0.10 -17.93 -6.35
CA ASP A 670 0.07 -17.76 -7.80
C ASP A 670 -1.11 -16.87 -8.26
N TYR A 671 -2.08 -16.59 -7.39
CA TYR A 671 -3.28 -15.80 -7.66
C TYR A 671 -3.36 -14.57 -6.75
N PRO A 672 -4.14 -13.53 -7.14
CA PRO A 672 -4.44 -12.38 -6.29
C PRO A 672 -5.02 -12.80 -4.94
N LEU A 673 -4.60 -12.13 -3.87
CA LEU A 673 -5.01 -12.44 -2.51
C LEU A 673 -5.99 -11.38 -2.00
N HIS A 674 -7.12 -11.83 -1.48
CA HIS A 674 -8.13 -11.00 -0.81
C HIS A 674 -8.35 -11.47 0.62
N TRP A 675 -8.75 -10.55 1.50
CA TRP A 675 -9.14 -10.88 2.87
C TRP A 675 -10.44 -11.69 2.87
N ASN A 676 -10.37 -12.93 3.33
CA ASN A 676 -11.54 -13.76 3.59
C ASN A 676 -11.65 -14.02 5.09
N MET A 677 -12.20 -13.03 5.81
CA MET A 677 -12.28 -13.08 7.27
C MET A 677 -13.11 -14.26 7.78
N THR A 678 -14.11 -14.71 7.01
CA THR A 678 -14.92 -15.88 7.37
C THR A 678 -14.09 -17.15 7.36
N LYS A 679 -13.26 -17.35 6.34
CA LYS A 679 -12.31 -18.45 6.24
C LYS A 679 -11.31 -18.41 7.40
N ASP A 680 -10.69 -17.25 7.61
CA ASP A 680 -9.65 -17.06 8.61
C ASP A 680 -10.18 -17.27 10.03
N LEU A 681 -11.38 -16.75 10.31
CA LEU A 681 -12.07 -16.98 11.59
C LEU A 681 -12.45 -18.45 11.80
N ALA A 682 -12.96 -19.14 10.77
CA ALA A 682 -13.32 -20.55 10.85
C ALA A 682 -12.10 -21.43 11.12
N ILE A 683 -10.97 -21.15 10.47
CA ILE A 683 -9.69 -21.82 10.71
C ILE A 683 -9.21 -21.55 12.14
N ALA A 684 -9.19 -20.29 12.57
CA ALA A 684 -8.76 -19.90 13.91
C ALA A 684 -9.61 -20.54 14.99
N PHE A 685 -10.94 -20.54 14.81
CA PHE A 685 -11.87 -21.15 15.75
C PHE A 685 -11.71 -22.68 15.83
N SER A 686 -11.44 -23.36 14.72
CA SER A 686 -11.21 -24.80 14.72
C SER A 686 -9.95 -25.19 15.49
N ILE A 687 -8.87 -24.47 15.30
CA ILE A 687 -7.62 -24.66 16.04
C ILE A 687 -7.85 -24.41 17.53
N ALA A 688 -8.54 -23.33 17.86
CA ALA A 688 -8.83 -22.95 19.24
C ALA A 688 -9.70 -23.99 19.94
N MET A 689 -10.77 -24.48 19.30
CA MET A 689 -11.67 -25.47 19.90
C MET A 689 -10.97 -26.79 20.25
N VAL A 690 -10.10 -27.29 19.37
CA VAL A 690 -9.30 -28.48 19.68
C VAL A 690 -8.35 -28.23 20.86
N GLY A 691 -7.72 -27.05 20.87
CA GLY A 691 -6.85 -26.66 21.98
C GLY A 691 -7.61 -26.47 23.31
N ILE A 692 -8.83 -25.88 23.27
CA ILE A 692 -9.70 -25.77 24.45
C ILE A 692 -10.03 -27.18 24.99
N VAL A 693 -10.54 -28.07 24.14
CA VAL A 693 -10.90 -29.44 24.52
C VAL A 693 -9.69 -30.16 25.12
N GLY A 694 -8.52 -30.05 24.47
CA GLY A 694 -7.28 -30.67 24.99
C GLY A 694 -6.89 -30.15 26.36
N ASN A 695 -6.87 -28.84 26.58
CA ASN A 695 -6.50 -28.25 27.86
C ASN A 695 -7.56 -28.52 28.94
N VAL A 696 -8.85 -28.47 28.61
CA VAL A 696 -9.95 -28.76 29.55
C VAL A 696 -9.95 -30.25 29.98
N LEU A 697 -9.70 -31.17 29.04
CA LEU A 697 -9.58 -32.58 29.36
C LEU A 697 -8.32 -32.91 30.18
N LEU A 698 -7.27 -32.09 30.10
CA LEU A 698 -6.07 -32.32 30.91
C LEU A 698 -6.31 -32.01 32.38
N VAL A 699 -7.23 -31.12 32.74
CA VAL A 699 -7.52 -30.72 34.14
C VAL A 699 -7.86 -31.96 35.02
N PRO A 700 -8.85 -32.83 34.66
CA PRO A 700 -9.15 -34.01 35.49
C PRO A 700 -8.03 -35.05 35.49
N PHE A 701 -7.14 -35.07 34.49
CA PHE A 701 -5.98 -35.96 34.51
C PHE A 701 -4.87 -35.52 35.46
N VAL A 702 -4.76 -34.21 35.68
CA VAL A 702 -3.72 -33.62 36.51
C VAL A 702 -4.17 -33.53 37.97
N ARG A 703 -5.48 -33.51 38.24
CA ARG A 703 -6.07 -33.48 39.58
C ARG A 703 -6.21 -34.89 40.17
N PRO A 704 -5.45 -35.20 41.24
CA PRO A 704 -5.46 -36.55 41.83
C PRO A 704 -6.83 -36.98 42.38
N ASP A 705 -7.65 -36.05 42.80
CA ASP A 705 -8.97 -36.26 43.41
C ASP A 705 -10.06 -36.62 42.39
N LEU A 706 -9.81 -36.48 41.09
CA LEU A 706 -10.81 -36.67 40.08
C LEU A 706 -10.69 -38.02 39.34
N TRP A 707 -9.52 -38.45 38.86
CA TRP A 707 -9.44 -39.61 37.94
C TRP A 707 -8.17 -40.47 38.04
N PHE A 708 -7.01 -39.98 38.46
CA PHE A 708 -5.75 -40.71 38.38
C PHE A 708 -4.77 -40.32 39.47
N GLU A 709 -4.38 -41.27 40.33
CA GLU A 709 -3.31 -41.09 41.31
C GLU A 709 -1.94 -41.16 40.60
N TRP A 710 -1.27 -40.03 40.48
CA TRP A 710 0.09 -39.98 39.99
C TRP A 710 1.06 -40.30 41.15
N PRO A 711 1.91 -41.35 41.01
CA PRO A 711 2.76 -41.80 42.14
C PRO A 711 3.73 -40.75 42.69
N GLU A 712 3.99 -39.68 41.92
CA GLU A 712 4.92 -38.60 42.29
C GLU A 712 4.23 -37.28 42.68
N LEU A 713 2.95 -37.13 42.42
CA LEU A 713 2.12 -36.05 42.92
C LEU A 713 1.65 -36.31 44.35
N ASP A 714 1.75 -37.55 44.77
CA ASP A 714 1.40 -38.07 46.09
C ASP A 714 2.52 -37.88 47.09
N THR A 715 2.58 -36.80 47.79
CA THR A 715 3.37 -36.89 49.03
C THR A 715 2.83 -36.09 50.20
N GLU A 716 1.69 -35.54 50.10
CA GLU A 716 1.00 -35.14 51.35
C GLU A 716 -0.52 -35.17 51.18
N PRO A 717 -1.28 -35.59 52.19
CA PRO A 717 -2.73 -35.62 52.08
C PRO A 717 -3.20 -34.23 51.73
N ALA A 718 -3.99 -34.17 50.64
CA ALA A 718 -4.70 -32.91 50.29
C ALA A 718 -5.27 -32.34 51.57
N LEU A 719 -4.91 -31.10 51.90
CA LEU A 719 -5.51 -30.41 53.03
C LEU A 719 -7.01 -30.53 52.88
N LYS A 720 -7.63 -31.39 53.74
CA LYS A 720 -9.09 -31.62 53.79
C LYS A 720 -9.89 -30.36 54.21
N THR A 721 -9.21 -29.29 54.44
CA THR A 721 -9.79 -27.96 54.59
C THR A 721 -9.37 -27.11 53.40
N PRO A 722 -10.30 -26.60 52.53
CA PRO A 722 -9.95 -25.60 51.57
C PRO A 722 -9.22 -24.47 52.34
N PRO A 723 -8.07 -23.97 51.80
CA PRO A 723 -7.47 -22.80 52.36
C PRO A 723 -8.56 -21.71 52.41
N ASP A 724 -8.55 -20.87 53.44
CA ASP A 724 -9.55 -19.82 53.71
C ASP A 724 -9.83 -18.88 52.47
N ASN A 725 -9.16 -19.13 51.35
CA ASN A 725 -9.21 -18.36 50.09
C ASN A 725 -10.02 -19.02 48.97
N GLY A 726 -10.62 -20.20 49.22
CA GLY A 726 -11.49 -20.87 48.19
C GLY A 726 -10.79 -21.51 46.99
N VAL A 727 -9.48 -21.43 46.83
CA VAL A 727 -8.75 -21.95 45.67
C VAL A 727 -8.34 -23.41 45.87
N SER A 728 -8.87 -24.30 45.09
CA SER A 728 -8.67 -25.80 45.22
C SER A 728 -7.51 -26.37 44.39
N THR A 729 -6.70 -25.54 43.72
CA THR A 729 -5.68 -25.97 42.75
C THR A 729 -4.30 -26.07 43.37
N SER A 730 -3.56 -27.18 43.13
CA SER A 730 -2.19 -27.32 43.59
C SER A 730 -1.18 -26.60 42.69
N GLY A 731 -0.02 -26.24 43.22
CA GLY A 731 1.02 -25.54 42.44
C GLY A 731 1.57 -26.41 41.30
N LYS A 732 1.65 -27.73 41.46
CA LYS A 732 2.11 -28.65 40.41
C LYS A 732 1.09 -28.79 39.27
N GLU A 733 -0.19 -28.82 39.58
CA GLU A 733 -1.28 -28.81 38.57
C GLU A 733 -1.22 -27.57 37.72
N SER A 734 -1.07 -26.38 38.34
CA SER A 734 -0.91 -25.14 37.66
C SER A 734 0.29 -25.12 36.71
N ALA A 735 1.43 -25.76 37.10
CA ALA A 735 2.62 -25.83 36.25
C ALA A 735 2.42 -26.76 35.02
N LEU A 736 1.69 -27.85 35.15
CA LEU A 736 1.42 -28.77 34.02
C LEU A 736 0.41 -28.17 33.03
N ILE A 737 -0.62 -27.50 33.51
CA ILE A 737 -1.56 -26.78 32.65
C ILE A 737 -0.90 -25.58 31.97
N PHE A 738 -0.03 -24.83 32.70
CA PHE A 738 0.79 -23.78 32.09
C PHE A 738 1.63 -24.30 30.93
N LEU A 739 2.29 -25.45 31.10
CA LEU A 739 3.08 -26.09 30.07
C LEU A 739 2.24 -26.47 28.84
N SER A 740 1.07 -27.06 29.05
CA SER A 740 0.17 -27.48 27.99
C SER A 740 -0.37 -26.25 27.22
N LEU A 741 -0.88 -25.24 27.92
CA LEU A 741 -1.45 -24.05 27.34
C LEU A 741 -0.38 -23.24 26.57
N SER A 742 0.75 -22.99 27.20
CA SER A 742 1.90 -22.30 26.61
C SER A 742 2.45 -23.08 25.39
N GLY A 743 2.56 -24.42 25.52
CA GLY A 743 3.00 -25.29 24.44
C GLY A 743 2.08 -25.26 23.24
N MET A 744 0.77 -25.39 23.43
CA MET A 744 -0.22 -25.31 22.32
C MET A 744 -0.21 -23.94 21.64
N VAL A 745 -0.20 -22.85 22.42
CA VAL A 745 -0.16 -21.50 21.87
C VAL A 745 1.08 -21.29 21.02
N GLN A 746 2.27 -21.68 21.48
CA GLN A 746 3.51 -21.48 20.72
C GLN A 746 3.59 -22.39 19.47
N LEU A 747 3.15 -23.65 19.57
CA LEU A 747 3.14 -24.57 18.44
C LEU A 747 2.15 -24.15 17.35
N ASN A 748 1.08 -23.44 17.69
CA ASN A 748 0.12 -22.88 16.73
C ASN A 748 0.76 -21.87 15.78
N ILE A 749 1.87 -21.21 16.16
CA ILE A 749 2.65 -20.36 15.24
C ILE A 749 3.15 -21.20 14.05
N ILE A 750 3.62 -22.42 14.30
CA ILE A 750 4.10 -23.33 13.25
C ILE A 750 2.93 -23.89 12.45
N LEU A 751 1.81 -24.20 13.11
CA LEU A 751 0.63 -24.79 12.51
C LEU A 751 -0.03 -23.83 11.49
N THR A 752 -0.14 -22.55 11.81
CA THR A 752 -0.79 -21.54 10.94
C THR A 752 0.05 -21.15 9.71
N ARG A 753 1.36 -21.47 9.68
CA ARG A 753 2.26 -21.18 8.55
C ARG A 753 1.80 -21.81 7.23
N ASN A 754 1.25 -23.00 7.31
CA ASN A 754 0.96 -23.81 6.14
C ASN A 754 -0.55 -24.05 6.03
N PRO A 755 -1.21 -23.75 4.89
CA PRO A 755 -2.61 -24.11 4.69
C PRO A 755 -2.82 -25.63 4.62
N SER A 756 -1.79 -26.39 4.22
CA SER A 756 -1.74 -27.85 4.28
C SER A 756 -1.15 -28.32 5.61
N PHE A 757 -0.87 -29.62 5.77
CA PHE A 757 -0.27 -30.18 6.97
C PHE A 757 1.06 -29.54 7.33
N TRP A 758 1.35 -29.35 8.62
CA TRP A 758 2.56 -28.67 9.12
C TRP A 758 3.87 -29.33 8.65
N TRP A 759 3.89 -30.64 8.42
CA TRP A 759 5.06 -31.40 7.92
C TRP A 759 5.21 -31.39 6.41
N HIS A 760 4.23 -30.88 5.67
CA HIS A 760 4.25 -30.86 4.21
C HIS A 760 5.13 -29.71 3.72
N PHE A 761 6.45 -29.91 3.78
CA PHE A 761 7.39 -28.93 3.24
C PHE A 761 7.62 -29.15 1.74
N SER A 762 7.31 -28.17 0.95
CA SER A 762 7.54 -28.14 -0.49
C SER A 762 8.12 -26.80 -0.89
N LYS A 763 9.08 -26.82 -1.84
CA LYS A 763 9.59 -25.56 -2.40
C LYS A 763 8.50 -24.71 -3.07
N LYS A 764 7.40 -25.37 -3.54
CA LYS A 764 6.29 -24.71 -4.23
C LYS A 764 5.14 -24.29 -3.31
N SER A 765 4.93 -24.90 -2.14
CA SER A 765 3.76 -24.60 -1.30
C SER A 765 4.09 -24.09 0.10
N ALA A 766 5.16 -24.59 0.72
CA ALA A 766 5.53 -24.21 2.08
C ALA A 766 7.04 -24.40 2.31
N PRO A 767 7.84 -23.33 2.26
CA PRO A 767 9.25 -23.43 2.60
C PRO A 767 9.43 -23.82 4.08
N LYS A 768 10.60 -24.36 4.43
CA LYS A 768 10.94 -24.67 5.83
C LYS A 768 10.87 -23.38 6.68
N PRO A 769 10.48 -23.49 7.96
CA PRO A 769 10.51 -22.33 8.88
C PRO A 769 11.88 -21.69 8.92
N SER A 770 11.92 -20.37 9.00
CA SER A 770 13.20 -19.67 9.15
C SER A 770 13.79 -19.92 10.53
N PRO A 771 15.15 -19.96 10.67
CA PRO A 771 15.79 -20.04 11.99
C PRO A 771 15.38 -18.89 12.93
N ILE A 772 15.09 -17.71 12.37
CA ILE A 772 14.64 -16.51 13.12
C ILE A 772 13.30 -16.79 13.80
N LEU A 773 12.41 -17.57 13.18
CA LEU A 773 11.14 -17.98 13.78
C LEU A 773 11.33 -19.11 14.78
N LEU A 774 12.16 -20.11 14.46
CA LEU A 774 12.33 -21.29 15.30
C LEU A 774 13.01 -20.97 16.64
N VAL A 775 14.00 -20.06 16.66
CA VAL A 775 14.74 -19.73 17.89
C VAL A 775 13.83 -19.19 18.99
N PRO A 776 13.01 -18.17 18.82
CA PRO A 776 12.08 -17.72 19.87
C PRO A 776 11.11 -18.81 20.31
N VAL A 777 10.49 -19.52 19.36
CA VAL A 777 9.54 -20.59 19.68
C VAL A 777 10.20 -21.69 20.53
N THR A 778 11.39 -22.16 20.14
CA THR A 778 12.11 -23.20 20.92
C THR A 778 12.61 -22.68 22.27
N CYS A 779 13.05 -21.42 22.35
CA CYS A 779 13.44 -20.80 23.62
C CYS A 779 12.26 -20.73 24.59
N PHE A 780 11.06 -20.38 24.10
CA PHE A 780 9.86 -20.31 24.94
C PHE A 780 9.38 -21.70 25.36
N LEU A 781 9.35 -22.65 24.46
CA LEU A 781 9.00 -24.03 24.80
C LEU A 781 9.98 -24.61 25.85
N GLY A 782 11.28 -24.33 25.65
CA GLY A 782 12.32 -24.71 26.61
C GLY A 782 12.18 -23.99 27.95
N GLY A 783 11.90 -22.69 27.93
CA GLY A 783 11.68 -21.90 29.14
C GLY A 783 10.43 -22.34 29.92
N SER A 784 9.31 -22.57 29.25
CA SER A 784 8.09 -23.11 29.86
C SER A 784 8.32 -24.50 30.47
N THR A 785 9.06 -25.35 29.75
CA THR A 785 9.46 -26.68 30.27
C THR A 785 10.32 -26.54 31.49
N PHE A 786 11.36 -25.70 31.46
CA PHE A 786 12.25 -25.47 32.57
C PHE A 786 11.48 -24.99 33.81
N MET A 787 10.59 -24.00 33.65
CA MET A 787 9.75 -23.51 34.75
C MET A 787 8.86 -24.60 35.31
N SER A 788 8.22 -25.41 34.48
CA SER A 788 7.32 -26.48 34.92
C SER A 788 8.05 -27.63 35.59
N VAL A 789 9.36 -27.75 35.40
CA VAL A 789 10.18 -28.77 36.06
C VAL A 789 10.80 -28.28 37.37
N TYR A 790 11.40 -27.11 37.34
CA TYR A 790 12.34 -26.68 38.38
C TYR A 790 11.86 -25.51 39.25
N TRP A 791 10.68 -24.93 38.99
CA TRP A 791 10.21 -23.82 39.81
C TRP A 791 9.91 -24.29 41.24
N ASN A 792 10.82 -23.99 42.17
CA ASN A 792 10.63 -24.29 43.57
C ASN A 792 9.80 -23.20 44.24
N GLY A 793 8.53 -23.49 44.50
CA GLY A 793 7.73 -22.70 45.39
C GLY A 793 8.23 -22.86 46.82
N ASN A 794 8.92 -21.86 47.37
CA ASN A 794 9.22 -21.90 48.81
C ASN A 794 7.91 -21.81 49.60
N ILE A 795 7.78 -22.65 50.62
CA ILE A 795 6.66 -22.56 51.59
C ILE A 795 6.75 -21.17 52.23
N LYS A 796 5.64 -20.44 52.22
CA LYS A 796 5.58 -19.13 52.92
C LYS A 796 5.84 -19.30 54.42
N PRO A 797 6.36 -18.29 55.12
CA PRO A 797 6.56 -18.35 56.57
C PRO A 797 5.30 -18.66 57.40
N ASP A 798 4.13 -18.45 56.79
CA ASP A 798 2.81 -18.73 57.37
C ASP A 798 2.30 -20.17 57.07
N GLY A 799 3.11 -21.00 56.38
CA GLY A 799 2.75 -22.37 56.06
C GLY A 799 1.87 -22.55 54.81
N GLN A 800 1.51 -21.42 54.14
CA GLN A 800 0.74 -21.52 52.91
C GLN A 800 1.65 -21.88 51.72
N ARG A 801 1.17 -22.75 50.82
CA ARG A 801 1.90 -23.14 49.57
C ARG A 801 1.72 -22.12 48.47
N TYR A 802 2.72 -21.99 47.62
CA TYR A 802 2.58 -21.23 46.38
C TYR A 802 1.63 -21.91 45.40
N LEU A 803 0.85 -21.13 44.66
CA LEU A 803 -0.06 -21.60 43.63
C LEU A 803 0.64 -22.10 42.35
N PHE A 804 1.96 -22.05 42.28
CA PHE A 804 2.78 -22.57 41.19
C PHE A 804 4.04 -23.22 41.72
N GLU A 805 4.22 -24.52 41.44
CA GLU A 805 5.35 -25.33 41.83
C GLU A 805 5.72 -26.31 40.73
N GLY A 806 7.00 -26.55 40.46
CA GLY A 806 7.46 -27.50 39.45
C GLY A 806 7.02 -28.92 39.72
N ALA A 807 6.47 -29.55 38.67
CA ALA A 807 5.92 -30.92 38.78
C ALA A 807 6.96 -32.04 38.59
N GLY A 808 8.23 -31.67 38.30
CA GLY A 808 9.28 -32.63 38.00
C GLY A 808 9.32 -33.19 36.58
N TRP A 809 10.42 -33.88 36.22
CA TRP A 809 10.64 -34.35 34.84
C TRP A 809 9.62 -35.40 34.36
N HIS A 810 9.18 -36.32 35.21
CA HIS A 810 8.33 -37.41 34.77
C HIS A 810 6.94 -36.93 34.34
N ALA A 811 6.32 -36.03 35.10
CA ALA A 811 5.02 -35.46 34.79
C ALA A 811 5.11 -34.57 33.52
N VAL A 812 6.16 -33.76 33.41
CA VAL A 812 6.38 -32.90 32.27
C VAL A 812 6.59 -33.71 30.97
N LEU A 813 7.33 -34.82 31.03
CA LEU A 813 7.55 -35.69 29.87
C LEU A 813 6.26 -36.38 29.40
N LEU A 814 5.26 -36.57 30.24
CA LEU A 814 3.96 -37.15 29.88
C LEU A 814 3.03 -36.09 29.26
N VAL A 815 3.13 -34.83 29.67
CA VAL A 815 2.33 -33.74 29.10
C VAL A 815 2.76 -33.40 27.66
N TRP A 816 4.05 -33.47 27.30
CA TRP A 816 4.51 -33.17 25.95
C TRP A 816 3.90 -34.07 24.84
N PRO A 817 3.88 -35.42 24.94
CA PRO A 817 3.16 -36.25 23.98
C PRO A 817 1.67 -35.91 23.88
N TYR A 818 1.03 -35.59 25.02
CA TYR A 818 -0.35 -35.18 25.08
C TYR A 818 -0.58 -33.91 24.27
N VAL A 819 0.20 -32.85 24.51
CA VAL A 819 0.16 -31.58 23.75
C VAL A 819 0.37 -31.85 22.27
N PHE A 820 1.33 -32.68 21.91
CA PHE A 820 1.64 -33.01 20.53
C PHE A 820 0.46 -33.72 19.82
N VAL A 821 -0.23 -34.66 20.49
CA VAL A 821 -1.40 -35.33 19.93
C VAL A 821 -2.51 -34.33 19.61
N PHE A 822 -2.89 -33.47 20.55
CA PHE A 822 -3.94 -32.49 20.32
C PHE A 822 -3.52 -31.46 19.28
N TRP A 823 -2.26 -31.08 19.23
CA TRP A 823 -1.74 -30.17 18.20
C TRP A 823 -1.83 -30.81 16.79
N VAL A 824 -1.54 -32.10 16.65
CA VAL A 824 -1.73 -32.82 15.37
C VAL A 824 -3.21 -32.91 15.01
N ILE A 825 -4.11 -33.17 15.96
CA ILE A 825 -5.56 -33.14 15.74
C ILE A 825 -6.00 -31.77 15.25
N ALA A 826 -5.51 -30.69 15.85
CA ALA A 826 -5.80 -29.32 15.41
C ALA A 826 -5.35 -29.06 13.96
N ASP A 827 -4.21 -29.64 13.55
CA ASP A 827 -3.73 -29.55 12.17
C ASP A 827 -4.67 -30.24 11.17
N PHE A 828 -5.21 -31.42 11.54
CA PHE A 828 -6.21 -32.11 10.71
C PHE A 828 -7.49 -31.29 10.54
N PHE A 829 -8.03 -30.69 11.60
CA PHE A 829 -9.22 -29.84 11.52
C PHE A 829 -8.96 -28.58 10.70
N LYS A 830 -7.80 -27.93 10.90
CA LYS A 830 -7.37 -26.80 10.08
C LYS A 830 -7.35 -27.13 8.59
N VAL A 831 -6.72 -28.26 8.22
CA VAL A 831 -6.62 -28.69 6.82
C VAL A 831 -7.99 -29.06 6.25
N ALA A 832 -8.85 -29.73 7.03
CA ALA A 832 -10.20 -30.08 6.62
C ALA A 832 -11.02 -28.82 6.30
N ILE A 833 -11.06 -27.83 7.19
CA ILE A 833 -11.77 -26.59 7.01
C ILE A 833 -11.17 -25.78 5.84
N SER A 834 -9.85 -25.63 5.79
CA SER A 834 -9.18 -24.95 4.69
C SER A 834 -9.54 -25.56 3.32
N SER A 835 -9.60 -26.91 3.24
CA SER A 835 -9.94 -27.62 2.01
C SER A 835 -11.40 -27.41 1.57
N VAL A 836 -12.32 -27.23 2.52
CA VAL A 836 -13.74 -26.90 2.22
C VAL A 836 -13.83 -25.52 1.56
N PHE A 837 -13.15 -24.50 2.13
CA PHE A 837 -13.16 -23.17 1.57
C PHE A 837 -12.46 -23.11 0.20
N VAL A 838 -11.34 -23.78 0.01
CA VAL A 838 -10.66 -23.85 -1.30
C VAL A 838 -11.56 -24.49 -2.36
N LYS A 839 -12.29 -25.55 -2.03
CA LYS A 839 -13.25 -26.17 -2.95
C LYS A 839 -14.43 -25.24 -3.25
N ALA A 840 -14.93 -24.53 -2.25
CA ALA A 840 -16.01 -23.56 -2.44
C ALA A 840 -15.59 -22.40 -3.36
N ASP A 841 -14.38 -21.86 -3.20
CA ASP A 841 -13.83 -20.82 -4.07
C ASP A 841 -13.64 -21.33 -5.51
N LEU A 842 -13.11 -22.54 -5.71
CA LEU A 842 -12.98 -23.16 -7.03
C LEU A 842 -14.33 -23.34 -7.73
N ILE A 843 -15.36 -23.78 -6.99
CA ILE A 843 -16.73 -23.94 -7.54
C ILE A 843 -17.31 -22.55 -7.91
N LYS A 844 -17.04 -21.53 -7.13
CA LYS A 844 -17.49 -20.15 -7.38
C LYS A 844 -16.84 -19.57 -8.65
N ASP A 845 -15.56 -19.84 -8.87
CA ASP A 845 -14.83 -19.42 -10.06
C ASP A 845 -15.27 -20.19 -11.32
N GLU A 846 -15.52 -21.51 -11.21
CA GLU A 846 -16.11 -22.30 -12.30
C GLU A 846 -17.52 -21.82 -12.63
N LEU A 847 -18.35 -21.50 -11.64
CA LEU A 847 -19.69 -20.96 -11.85
C LEU A 847 -19.66 -19.57 -12.49
N LYS A 848 -18.75 -18.69 -12.13
CA LYS A 848 -18.55 -17.39 -12.78
C LYS A 848 -18.12 -17.57 -14.24
N GLY A 849 -17.17 -18.44 -14.53
CA GLY A 849 -16.75 -18.76 -15.90
C GLY A 849 -17.87 -19.37 -16.76
N HIS A 850 -18.81 -20.12 -16.17
CA HIS A 850 -19.97 -20.68 -16.86
C HIS A 850 -21.12 -19.67 -17.07
N ILE A 851 -21.28 -18.69 -16.19
CA ILE A 851 -22.29 -17.63 -16.34
C ILE A 851 -21.87 -16.64 -17.44
N ASP A 852 -20.59 -16.34 -17.55
CA ASP A 852 -20.05 -15.44 -18.58
C ASP A 852 -19.94 -16.10 -19.96
N GLY A 853 -19.87 -17.44 -20.04
CA GLY A 853 -19.76 -18.22 -21.28
C GLY A 853 -20.98 -19.06 -21.61
N LYS A 854 -22.15 -18.49 -21.81
CA LYS A 854 -23.41 -19.09 -22.39
C LYS A 854 -23.51 -20.65 -22.59
N GLU A 855 -22.78 -21.45 -21.86
CA GLU A 855 -22.91 -22.90 -21.85
C GLU A 855 -23.86 -23.37 -20.74
N LYS A 856 -24.74 -24.31 -21.08
CA LYS A 856 -25.76 -24.86 -20.17
C LYS A 856 -25.10 -25.49 -18.94
N THR A 857 -25.54 -25.12 -17.77
CA THR A 857 -25.14 -25.70 -16.47
C THR A 857 -25.20 -27.23 -16.50
N PRO A 858 -24.10 -27.94 -16.22
CA PRO A 858 -24.08 -29.40 -16.17
C PRO A 858 -25.06 -29.94 -15.13
N GLY A 859 -25.75 -31.07 -15.44
CA GLY A 859 -26.82 -31.62 -14.60
C GLY A 859 -26.41 -32.04 -13.18
N TRP A 860 -25.11 -32.22 -12.91
CA TRP A 860 -24.61 -32.56 -11.57
C TRP A 860 -24.53 -31.35 -10.65
N VAL A 861 -24.46 -30.11 -11.20
CA VAL A 861 -24.52 -28.85 -10.45
C VAL A 861 -25.88 -28.66 -9.79
N LYS A 862 -26.97 -29.14 -10.43
CA LYS A 862 -28.33 -29.15 -9.87
C LYS A 862 -28.50 -30.08 -8.67
N ALA A 863 -27.64 -31.09 -8.50
CA ALA A 863 -27.66 -32.02 -7.36
C ALA A 863 -26.90 -31.51 -6.13
N LEU A 864 -26.14 -30.42 -6.27
CA LEU A 864 -25.32 -29.80 -5.22
C LEU A 864 -25.95 -28.50 -4.65
N ASP A 865 -27.21 -28.24 -4.96
CA ASP A 865 -27.95 -27.01 -4.50
C ASP A 865 -28.15 -26.87 -2.98
N TRP A 866 -27.49 -27.70 -2.21
CA TRP A 866 -27.70 -27.68 -0.75
C TRP A 866 -26.63 -26.97 0.12
N PRO A 867 -25.33 -26.82 -0.22
CA PRO A 867 -24.40 -26.11 0.69
C PRO A 867 -23.99 -24.68 0.26
N GLY A 868 -24.06 -24.33 -1.03
CA GLY A 868 -23.55 -23.05 -1.51
C GLY A 868 -24.37 -21.83 -1.07
N GLU A 869 -25.68 -21.89 -1.26
CA GLU A 869 -26.60 -20.79 -0.87
C GLU A 869 -26.71 -20.58 0.64
N THR A 870 -26.52 -21.64 1.44
CA THR A 870 -26.49 -21.53 2.90
C THR A 870 -25.17 -20.99 3.41
N ALA A 871 -24.05 -21.30 2.76
CA ALA A 871 -22.73 -20.79 3.16
C ALA A 871 -22.60 -19.28 2.80
N ASP A 872 -23.08 -18.86 1.61
CA ASP A 872 -23.10 -17.45 1.22
C ASP A 872 -24.09 -16.66 2.10
N LYS A 873 -25.29 -17.18 2.37
CA LYS A 873 -26.27 -16.52 3.28
C LYS A 873 -25.81 -16.48 4.74
N ILE A 874 -25.02 -17.45 5.18
CA ILE A 874 -24.40 -17.43 6.51
C ILE A 874 -23.21 -16.46 6.52
N SER A 875 -22.37 -16.44 5.46
CA SER A 875 -21.30 -15.48 5.30
C SER A 875 -21.82 -14.05 5.27
N ASP A 876 -22.81 -13.78 4.42
CA ASP A 876 -23.45 -12.45 4.30
C ASP A 876 -24.16 -12.02 5.60
N LYS A 877 -24.78 -12.96 6.32
CA LYS A 877 -25.38 -12.66 7.63
C LYS A 877 -24.35 -12.44 8.73
N ILE A 878 -23.23 -13.18 8.71
CA ILE A 878 -22.13 -12.96 9.65
C ILE A 878 -21.43 -11.64 9.34
N GLU A 879 -21.19 -11.33 8.07
CA GLU A 879 -20.63 -10.06 7.63
C GLU A 879 -21.57 -8.88 7.95
N ALA A 880 -22.87 -9.02 7.67
CA ALA A 880 -23.87 -8.02 8.03
C ALA A 880 -24.04 -7.83 9.55
N CYS A 881 -23.86 -8.91 10.34
CA CYS A 881 -23.88 -8.82 11.79
C CYS A 881 -22.62 -8.14 12.33
N PHE A 882 -21.45 -8.41 11.73
CA PHE A 882 -20.20 -7.73 12.04
C PHE A 882 -20.22 -6.26 11.64
N ASP A 883 -20.69 -5.95 10.43
CA ASP A 883 -20.83 -4.58 9.94
C ASP A 883 -21.89 -3.79 10.74
N GLY A 884 -22.97 -4.44 11.15
CA GLY A 884 -23.99 -3.86 12.03
C GLY A 884 -23.44 -3.50 13.42
N MET A 885 -22.64 -4.38 14.03
CA MET A 885 -21.99 -4.11 15.30
C MET A 885 -20.92 -3.00 15.19
N CYS A 886 -20.08 -3.04 14.15
CA CYS A 886 -19.07 -2.02 13.91
C CYS A 886 -19.68 -0.64 13.59
N SER A 887 -20.75 -0.58 12.78
CA SER A 887 -21.40 0.68 12.43
C SER A 887 -22.10 1.35 13.63
N CYS A 888 -22.58 0.58 14.60
CA CYS A 888 -23.12 1.10 15.86
C CYS A 888 -22.03 1.80 16.71
N PHE A 889 -20.80 1.26 16.71
CA PHE A 889 -19.68 1.86 17.43
C PHE A 889 -19.14 3.10 16.71
N GLU A 890 -18.98 3.07 15.38
CA GLU A 890 -18.56 4.24 14.59
C GLU A 890 -19.54 5.41 14.68
N LYS A 891 -20.88 5.13 14.70
CA LYS A 891 -21.87 6.18 14.94
C LYS A 891 -21.80 6.77 16.33
N LYS A 892 -21.47 5.99 17.36
CA LYS A 892 -21.23 6.50 18.72
C LYS A 892 -19.95 7.33 18.81
N GLU A 893 -18.89 6.93 18.13
CA GLU A 893 -17.63 7.66 18.11
C GLU A 893 -17.74 8.98 17.34
N LYS A 894 -18.46 9.00 16.20
CA LYS A 894 -18.79 10.23 15.46
C LYS A 894 -19.66 11.18 16.30
N LYS A 895 -20.63 10.64 17.05
CA LYS A 895 -21.49 11.44 17.95
C LYS A 895 -20.72 12.00 19.14
N ALA A 896 -19.76 11.23 19.69
CA ALA A 896 -18.88 11.69 20.77
C ALA A 896 -17.85 12.72 20.28
N LYS A 897 -17.35 12.61 19.05
CA LYS A 897 -16.49 13.63 18.43
C LYS A 897 -17.26 14.91 18.12
N PHE A 898 -18.51 14.81 17.66
CA PHE A 898 -19.37 15.97 17.39
C PHE A 898 -19.73 16.72 18.69
N GLN A 899 -19.97 15.99 19.78
CA GLN A 899 -20.19 16.61 21.10
C GLN A 899 -18.93 17.24 21.70
N ARG A 900 -17.73 16.70 21.44
CA ARG A 900 -16.48 17.33 21.88
C ARG A 900 -16.14 18.59 21.09
N THR A 901 -16.46 18.66 19.80
CA THR A 901 -16.28 19.88 18.99
C THR A 901 -17.26 20.97 19.39
N SER A 902 -18.49 20.65 19.78
CA SER A 902 -19.46 21.65 20.23
C SER A 902 -19.14 22.22 21.62
N VAL A 903 -18.55 21.44 22.51
CA VAL A 903 -18.15 21.90 23.87
C VAL A 903 -16.89 22.76 23.86
N VAL A 904 -16.01 22.60 22.85
CA VAL A 904 -14.81 23.45 22.68
C VAL A 904 -15.16 24.80 22.05
N SER A 905 -16.24 24.87 21.24
CA SER A 905 -16.69 26.13 20.62
C SER A 905 -17.48 27.04 21.58
N GLU A 906 -18.00 26.52 22.70
CA GLU A 906 -18.72 27.34 23.70
C GLU A 906 -17.81 28.02 24.75
N LYS A 907 -16.51 27.72 24.73
CA LYS A 907 -15.56 28.31 25.71
C LYS A 907 -14.65 29.42 25.16
N GLU A 908 -14.76 29.75 23.86
CA GLU A 908 -13.96 30.84 23.25
C GLU A 908 -14.82 31.79 22.40
N GLY A 909 -15.85 32.37 22.96
CA GLY A 909 -16.70 33.25 22.18
C GLY A 909 -17.43 34.33 22.97
N GLU A 910 -16.72 35.25 23.58
CA GLU A 910 -17.23 36.61 23.79
C GLU A 910 -16.54 37.51 22.77
N GLY A 911 -17.22 37.77 21.65
CA GLY A 911 -16.76 38.68 20.62
C GLY A 911 -17.65 38.62 19.39
N GLN A 912 -18.64 39.53 19.34
CA GLN A 912 -19.66 39.62 18.27
C GLN A 912 -19.09 39.66 16.85
N VAL A 913 -19.60 38.82 15.96
CA VAL A 913 -19.85 39.17 14.56
C VAL A 913 -21.07 38.37 14.10
N HIS A 914 -22.13 39.11 13.69
CA HIS A 914 -23.30 38.60 13.01
C HIS A 914 -22.95 38.08 11.61
N VAL A 915 -23.27 36.82 11.33
CA VAL A 915 -23.53 36.36 9.97
C VAL A 915 -24.78 35.49 9.96
N GLN A 916 -25.83 35.98 9.30
CA GLN A 916 -27.03 35.23 8.94
C GLN A 916 -26.64 34.09 7.97
N VAL A 917 -27.09 32.89 8.25
CA VAL A 917 -27.20 31.82 7.28
C VAL A 917 -28.64 31.29 7.36
N GLU A 918 -29.37 31.54 6.30
CA GLU A 918 -30.69 30.96 6.04
C GLU A 918 -30.56 29.44 5.86
N GLY A 919 -31.53 28.76 6.40
CA GLY A 919 -31.62 27.33 6.33
C GLY A 919 -32.27 26.84 5.02
N GLU A 920 -31.87 25.68 4.61
CA GLU A 920 -32.73 24.80 3.81
C GLU A 920 -32.73 23.39 4.39
N LYS A 921 -33.97 22.94 4.66
CA LYS A 921 -34.33 21.57 4.98
C LYS A 921 -34.42 20.79 3.68
N GLN A 922 -33.98 19.55 3.63
CA GLN A 922 -34.78 18.36 3.30
C GLN A 922 -33.89 17.13 3.00
N ALA A 923 -34.38 16.09 3.55
CA ALA A 923 -34.39 14.65 3.38
C ALA A 923 -33.19 13.85 3.89
#